data_f198c75bede7affa6197e52b79214e8e
#
_entry.id   f198c75bede7affa6197e52b79214e8e
#
_cell.length_a   1.000
_cell.length_b   1.000
_cell.length_c   1.000
_cell.angle_alpha   90.00
_cell.angle_beta   90.00
_cell.angle_gamma   90.00
#
_symmetry.space_group_name_H-M   'P 1'
#
loop_
_entity.id
_entity.type
_entity.pdbx_description
1 polymer ?
#
loop_
_entity_poly.entity_id
_entity_poly.type
_entity_poly.pdbx_seq_one_letter_code
_entity_poly.pdbx_strand_id
1 'polypeptide(L)'
;MRYLRIVFLCLPHCLFAEKFPLPFNSEKETSTPLLTAQEAAESFQIPEGFQTTVFASEPEVQNPISMTWDHLGRMWVAENYTYAERSKRFELSLRDRIIILQDTDHDGQADRRKIFTDQLQMLTSVEMGQGGIWAMCPPQLLFIADKNGDDLPDTQPEVVLDGFTVAQNNYHNFANGLRFGPDGWLYGRCGGSCPGMVGPPGSTEDQRVPLEGGIWRFHPLRKTFEVLCHGTTNPWGHDWDQHGELFFINTVNGHLWHLIAGAHFERPFNPSPNQHIYEPIEMHADHYHYDRSGSWTKSRDGRANGYGGGHAHIGMCIYQGGHLPSSWQGKLLTWNQHGRRLNVERLESTGSGYIGKHEPDVLLTGDLWFRGLEIQTGPEGALYALDWSDTGECHDHTGVHRTSGRIYRFSQGTPPEPQLQLLSSETLPDFLKTLNHTNVWFPRKQRQQIEKTKIPRLASKELHRIAQSNQPTSLRLRALELLRDIEKIDPYALLGDSDEFIRIWALRALTDHLPLDHVYGLHPQHNSISNPALQNHLLRLATSDPSAKVRLALASIIQRLPLQDRPSLAAALASRQEDRQDHNLPKLVWFGLTPLLKDSPDELLQVARATRWPKLLGYLARSMVASPDPIIDLAIQHPKKAPHLLEGLCEGFQGWQKAPAPKNWKYAVEQLTQSNPDHVRNLSALFGDGRAMESIKAIAFDSKADPLERSAALQSIIDARPQDLRQICEELLSTRYVNKTAIRGLAIFDDASIATTLLKKYSSFRPDERIIAIDTLVSRPNWAMTLLKEVDSKRIPRQEISAYHARQIEAFEENALTTQLHQSWGQIHPPTRQKTEKISEIRRMLTPELRAQADLSNGRLLFNQLCASCHRLYGQGGELGPDLTGSGRTDLGYLLENIIDPGANVSVQYQLQLLKLADGRTLTGVIASQSDRTLNLRSLTEEVTLEKTSILKIERLPTSIMPEALMDNLSEAQIRDLLSYLMSPQQVPLKK
;
A
#
# COMPACT_ATOMS: atom_id res chain seq x y z
N MET A 1 12.27 -33.26 70.21
CA MET A 1 11.92 -32.61 68.96
C MET A 1 13.20 -31.98 68.41
N ARG A 2 13.77 -32.60 67.36
CA ARG A 2 15.04 -32.14 66.78
C ARG A 2 14.67 -31.38 65.46
N TYR A 3 15.03 -30.09 65.37
CA TYR A 3 14.89 -29.30 64.15
C TYR A 3 16.05 -29.63 63.17
N LEU A 4 15.67 -30.18 62.01
CA LEU A 4 16.57 -30.40 60.90
C LEU A 4 16.68 -29.08 60.09
N ARG A 5 17.84 -28.42 60.12
CA ARG A 5 18.12 -27.24 59.19
C ARG A 5 18.59 -27.79 57.88
N ILE A 6 17.75 -27.62 56.83
CA ILE A 6 18.16 -27.83 55.45
C ILE A 6 18.89 -26.57 54.97
N VAL A 7 20.17 -26.72 54.72
CA VAL A 7 20.98 -25.67 54.06
C VAL A 7 20.79 -25.83 52.54
N PHE A 8 20.12 -24.89 51.94
CA PHE A 8 20.10 -24.77 50.46
C PHE A 8 21.45 -24.22 50.01
N LEU A 9 22.28 -25.05 49.39
CA LEU A 9 23.44 -24.60 48.64
C LEU A 9 22.89 -23.98 47.30
N CYS A 10 22.86 -22.66 47.20
CA CYS A 10 22.78 -21.96 45.94
C CYS A 10 24.08 -22.19 45.16
N LEU A 11 24.10 -23.13 44.27
CA LEU A 11 25.10 -23.17 43.20
C LEU A 11 24.88 -21.97 42.28
N PRO A 12 25.90 -21.15 42.01
CA PRO A 12 25.75 -20.14 40.98
C PRO A 12 25.56 -20.86 39.63
N HIS A 13 24.41 -20.67 39.01
CA HIS A 13 24.22 -20.99 37.59
C HIS A 13 25.15 -20.04 36.83
N CYS A 14 26.35 -20.50 36.47
CA CYS A 14 27.08 -19.90 35.38
C CYS A 14 26.19 -20.06 34.12
N LEU A 15 25.48 -19.01 33.79
CA LEU A 15 24.90 -18.84 32.46
C LEU A 15 26.07 -18.79 31.49
N PHE A 16 26.43 -19.91 30.89
CA PHE A 16 27.23 -19.90 29.69
C PHE A 16 26.46 -19.07 28.69
N ALA A 17 26.96 -17.90 28.32
CA ALA A 17 26.42 -17.14 27.20
C ALA A 17 26.42 -18.08 25.99
N GLU A 18 25.26 -18.39 25.49
CA GLU A 18 25.11 -19.26 24.32
C GLU A 18 25.91 -18.65 23.16
N LYS A 19 26.81 -19.42 22.59
CA LYS A 19 27.64 -18.96 21.47
C LYS A 19 26.74 -18.47 20.33
N PHE A 20 27.12 -17.36 19.72
CA PHE A 20 26.37 -16.83 18.55
C PHE A 20 26.31 -17.91 17.46
N PRO A 21 25.10 -18.24 16.96
CA PRO A 21 24.94 -19.26 15.91
C PRO A 21 25.60 -18.77 14.63
N LEU A 22 26.41 -19.63 14.00
CA LEU A 22 27.05 -19.29 12.74
C LEU A 22 26.00 -19.14 11.63
N PRO A 23 25.98 -18.01 10.93
CA PRO A 23 25.12 -17.85 9.76
C PRO A 23 25.45 -18.88 8.68
N PHE A 24 24.42 -19.36 8.00
CA PHE A 24 24.57 -20.27 6.86
C PHE A 24 23.72 -19.80 5.69
N ASN A 25 24.16 -20.07 4.48
CA ASN A 25 23.43 -19.77 3.26
C ASN A 25 22.40 -20.85 2.98
N SER A 26 21.15 -20.43 2.74
CA SER A 26 20.06 -21.34 2.36
C SER A 26 19.75 -21.26 0.87
N GLU A 27 20.46 -20.45 0.11
CA GLU A 27 20.27 -20.32 -1.32
C GLU A 27 20.70 -21.58 -2.08
N LYS A 28 20.11 -21.78 -3.25
CA LYS A 28 20.55 -22.78 -4.22
C LYS A 28 21.78 -22.23 -4.96
N GLU A 29 22.63 -23.13 -5.44
CA GLU A 29 23.76 -22.73 -6.29
C GLU A 29 23.26 -21.84 -7.44
N THR A 30 23.88 -20.68 -7.57
CA THR A 30 23.66 -19.75 -8.66
C THR A 30 24.76 -19.88 -9.70
N SER A 31 24.44 -19.68 -10.98
CA SER A 31 25.43 -19.63 -12.05
C SER A 31 26.21 -18.30 -12.09
N THR A 32 25.78 -17.31 -11.29
CA THR A 32 26.39 -15.99 -11.24
C THR A 32 27.36 -15.93 -10.06
N PRO A 33 28.67 -15.84 -10.27
CA PRO A 33 29.63 -15.76 -9.19
C PRO A 33 29.48 -14.42 -8.45
N LEU A 34 29.68 -14.46 -7.13
CA LEU A 34 29.82 -13.26 -6.33
C LEU A 34 31.15 -12.58 -6.69
N LEU A 35 31.09 -11.32 -7.12
CA LEU A 35 32.28 -10.50 -7.35
C LEU A 35 32.96 -10.20 -6.02
N THR A 36 34.26 -9.93 -6.01
CA THR A 36 34.88 -9.30 -4.87
C THR A 36 34.26 -7.92 -4.62
N ALA A 37 34.32 -7.44 -3.40
CA ALA A 37 33.76 -6.13 -3.06
C ALA A 37 34.38 -4.99 -3.89
N GLN A 38 35.67 -5.12 -4.22
CA GLN A 38 36.40 -4.16 -5.05
C GLN A 38 35.92 -4.21 -6.52
N GLU A 39 35.79 -5.41 -7.11
CA GLU A 39 35.27 -5.56 -8.48
C GLU A 39 33.83 -5.06 -8.61
N ALA A 40 33.01 -5.31 -7.58
CA ALA A 40 31.64 -4.79 -7.51
C ALA A 40 31.63 -3.25 -7.41
N ALA A 41 32.50 -2.65 -6.60
CA ALA A 41 32.65 -1.20 -6.51
C ALA A 41 33.07 -0.58 -7.85
N GLU A 42 33.98 -1.22 -8.57
CA GLU A 42 34.46 -0.78 -9.89
C GLU A 42 33.41 -0.96 -10.99
N SER A 43 32.40 -1.79 -10.79
CA SER A 43 31.31 -2.01 -11.76
C SER A 43 30.29 -0.86 -11.82
N PHE A 44 30.30 0.09 -10.87
CA PHE A 44 29.42 1.24 -10.88
C PHE A 44 29.80 2.24 -11.97
N GLN A 45 28.84 2.63 -12.77
CA GLN A 45 28.93 3.77 -13.68
C GLN A 45 28.69 5.04 -12.87
N ILE A 46 29.74 5.74 -12.54
CA ILE A 46 29.72 6.94 -11.68
C ILE A 46 29.85 8.21 -12.52
N PRO A 47 29.27 9.35 -12.08
CA PRO A 47 29.48 10.65 -12.72
C PRO A 47 30.96 11.07 -12.72
N GLU A 48 31.33 11.94 -13.66
CA GLU A 48 32.70 12.47 -13.73
C GLU A 48 33.13 13.12 -12.42
N GLY A 49 34.31 12.78 -11.95
CA GLY A 49 34.89 13.28 -10.70
C GLY A 49 34.39 12.58 -9.43
N PHE A 50 33.48 11.62 -9.58
CA PHE A 50 33.04 10.78 -8.45
C PHE A 50 33.97 9.57 -8.30
N GLN A 51 33.92 9.00 -7.11
CA GLN A 51 34.58 7.74 -6.78
C GLN A 51 33.68 6.87 -5.90
N THR A 52 33.84 5.56 -6.04
CA THR A 52 33.22 4.55 -5.19
C THR A 52 34.28 3.93 -4.30
N THR A 53 34.06 3.90 -2.99
CA THR A 53 34.93 3.24 -2.01
C THR A 53 34.13 2.12 -1.33
N VAL A 54 34.76 0.97 -1.12
CA VAL A 54 34.19 -0.08 -0.24
C VAL A 54 34.41 0.35 1.19
N PHE A 55 33.37 0.81 1.88
CA PHE A 55 33.45 1.23 3.28
C PHE A 55 33.58 0.01 4.21
N ALA A 56 32.80 -1.03 3.96
CA ALA A 56 32.91 -2.32 4.63
C ALA A 56 32.33 -3.42 3.74
N SER A 57 32.82 -4.63 3.85
CA SER A 57 32.34 -5.80 3.14
C SER A 57 32.44 -7.05 4.00
N GLU A 58 31.92 -8.15 3.50
CA GLU A 58 32.12 -9.46 4.10
C GLU A 58 33.58 -9.80 4.33
N PRO A 59 33.99 -10.34 5.47
CA PRO A 59 33.14 -10.83 6.58
C PRO A 59 32.83 -9.77 7.66
N GLU A 60 33.30 -8.53 7.53
CA GLU A 60 33.16 -7.50 8.56
C GLU A 60 31.72 -6.99 8.66
N VAL A 61 30.98 -7.00 7.58
CA VAL A 61 29.53 -6.78 7.51
C VAL A 61 28.87 -7.88 6.71
N GLN A 62 27.76 -8.41 7.19
CA GLN A 62 27.03 -9.49 6.54
C GLN A 62 25.53 -9.27 6.66
N ASN A 63 24.81 -9.51 5.57
CA ASN A 63 23.36 -9.41 5.48
C ASN A 63 22.77 -8.12 6.12
N PRO A 64 23.34 -6.94 5.80
CA PRO A 64 22.95 -5.68 6.43
C PRO A 64 21.58 -5.23 5.93
N ILE A 65 20.70 -4.75 6.82
CA ILE A 65 19.34 -4.32 6.49
C ILE A 65 19.06 -2.84 6.79
N SER A 66 19.76 -2.25 7.75
CA SER A 66 19.58 -0.85 8.15
C SER A 66 20.87 -0.29 8.72
N MET A 67 21.08 1.02 8.54
CA MET A 67 22.22 1.73 9.11
C MET A 67 21.78 3.06 9.73
N THR A 68 22.52 3.50 10.73
CA THR A 68 22.40 4.84 11.33
C THR A 68 23.75 5.32 11.81
N TRP A 69 23.88 6.59 12.14
CA TRP A 69 25.10 7.19 12.63
C TRP A 69 24.94 7.64 14.09
N ASP A 70 25.99 7.53 14.89
CA ASP A 70 26.06 8.22 16.17
C ASP A 70 26.70 9.62 16.04
N HIS A 71 26.80 10.34 17.13
CA HIS A 71 27.37 11.68 17.16
C HIS A 71 28.89 11.71 17.06
N LEU A 72 29.54 10.56 17.19
CA LEU A 72 30.97 10.39 17.01
C LEU A 72 31.34 10.05 15.55
N GLY A 73 30.35 10.03 14.64
CA GLY A 73 30.56 9.71 13.24
C GLY A 73 30.77 8.23 12.98
N ARG A 74 30.42 7.35 13.94
CA ARG A 74 30.49 5.90 13.76
C ARG A 74 29.16 5.39 13.17
N MET A 75 29.25 4.41 12.28
CA MET A 75 28.09 3.79 11.66
C MET A 75 27.63 2.58 12.49
N TRP A 76 26.35 2.55 12.83
CA TRP A 76 25.68 1.44 13.48
C TRP A 76 24.84 0.68 12.45
N VAL A 77 25.06 -0.62 12.32
CA VAL A 77 24.46 -1.47 11.27
C VAL A 77 23.68 -2.59 11.91
N ALA A 78 22.46 -2.80 11.44
CA ALA A 78 21.64 -3.98 11.73
C ALA A 78 21.98 -5.09 10.73
N GLU A 79 22.44 -6.25 11.21
CA GLU A 79 22.63 -7.46 10.42
C GLU A 79 21.50 -8.43 10.72
N ASN A 80 20.73 -8.79 9.67
CA ASN A 80 19.53 -9.63 9.79
C ASN A 80 19.75 -11.02 9.21
N TYR A 81 20.14 -11.96 10.05
CA TYR A 81 20.34 -13.37 9.67
C TYR A 81 19.05 -14.21 9.80
N THR A 82 18.07 -13.71 10.53
CA THR A 82 16.81 -14.44 10.75
C THR A 82 15.84 -14.36 9.56
N TYR A 83 16.03 -13.43 8.64
CA TYR A 83 15.25 -13.43 7.39
C TYR A 83 15.54 -14.69 6.58
N ALA A 84 14.49 -15.31 6.02
CA ALA A 84 14.61 -16.57 5.29
C ALA A 84 13.76 -16.54 4.02
N GLU A 85 13.92 -17.58 3.19
CA GLU A 85 13.10 -17.81 2.01
C GLU A 85 11.61 -17.94 2.33
N ARG A 86 10.76 -17.72 1.35
CA ARG A 86 9.29 -17.66 1.48
C ARG A 86 8.68 -18.87 2.20
N SER A 87 9.19 -20.09 1.96
CA SER A 87 8.70 -21.31 2.60
C SER A 87 8.93 -21.35 4.11
N LYS A 88 9.99 -20.72 4.58
CA LYS A 88 10.42 -20.69 5.99
C LYS A 88 10.09 -19.36 6.67
N ARG A 89 10.21 -18.25 5.97
CA ARG A 89 9.99 -16.86 6.37
C ARG A 89 11.06 -16.33 7.33
N PHE A 90 11.24 -16.97 8.48
CA PHE A 90 12.26 -16.61 9.48
C PHE A 90 12.97 -17.84 9.98
N GLU A 91 14.30 -17.78 10.00
CA GLU A 91 15.18 -18.81 10.55
C GLU A 91 15.46 -18.49 12.02
N LEU A 92 14.53 -18.84 12.90
CA LEU A 92 14.61 -18.52 14.32
C LEU A 92 15.65 -19.33 15.10
N SER A 93 16.35 -20.26 14.46
CA SER A 93 17.56 -20.88 15.03
C SER A 93 18.78 -19.95 14.96
N LEU A 94 18.72 -18.89 14.15
CA LEU A 94 19.70 -17.81 14.07
C LEU A 94 19.32 -16.64 14.96
N ARG A 95 20.26 -15.73 15.15
CA ARG A 95 20.07 -14.45 15.83
C ARG A 95 20.62 -13.34 14.96
N ASP A 96 20.07 -12.15 15.15
CA ASP A 96 20.48 -10.90 14.51
C ASP A 96 21.40 -10.12 15.46
N ARG A 97 22.18 -9.21 14.90
CA ARG A 97 23.08 -8.40 15.70
C ARG A 97 23.15 -6.95 15.23
N ILE A 98 23.57 -6.09 16.16
CA ILE A 98 23.89 -4.70 15.87
C ILE A 98 25.41 -4.56 16.00
N ILE A 99 26.05 -4.04 14.95
CA ILE A 99 27.48 -3.78 14.90
C ILE A 99 27.76 -2.29 14.79
N ILE A 100 28.95 -1.88 15.23
CA ILE A 100 29.47 -0.53 15.11
C ILE A 100 30.70 -0.58 14.22
N LEU A 101 30.69 0.21 13.15
CA LEU A 101 31.82 0.37 12.23
C LEU A 101 32.39 1.78 12.36
N GLN A 102 33.70 1.90 12.32
CA GLN A 102 34.37 3.18 12.41
C GLN A 102 35.55 3.22 11.44
N ASP A 103 35.66 4.33 10.74
CA ASP A 103 36.81 4.76 9.93
C ASP A 103 37.60 5.75 10.79
N THR A 104 38.77 5.33 11.31
CA THR A 104 39.53 6.14 12.29
C THR A 104 40.60 7.00 11.64
N ASP A 105 41.04 6.70 10.42
CA ASP A 105 42.05 7.44 9.66
C ASP A 105 41.46 8.26 8.49
N HIS A 106 40.11 8.18 8.32
CA HIS A 106 39.35 8.93 7.34
C HIS A 106 39.68 8.60 5.88
N ASP A 107 40.15 7.39 5.60
CA ASP A 107 40.42 6.91 4.23
C ASP A 107 39.12 6.47 3.51
N GLY A 108 38.03 6.29 4.25
CA GLY A 108 36.70 5.91 3.76
C GLY A 108 36.47 4.42 3.82
N GLN A 109 37.31 3.69 4.58
CA GLN A 109 37.12 2.29 4.90
C GLN A 109 37.01 2.14 6.41
N ALA A 110 36.13 1.27 6.88
CA ALA A 110 36.04 0.98 8.30
C ALA A 110 37.20 0.11 8.76
N ASP A 111 38.00 0.62 9.70
CA ASP A 111 39.17 -0.09 10.28
C ASP A 111 38.84 -0.66 11.66
N ARG A 112 37.76 -0.30 12.29
CA ARG A 112 37.29 -0.84 13.56
C ARG A 112 35.88 -1.37 13.46
N ARG A 113 35.68 -2.54 14.09
CA ARG A 113 34.38 -3.20 14.20
C ARG A 113 34.14 -3.64 15.64
N LYS A 114 32.98 -3.33 16.19
CA LYS A 114 32.52 -3.77 17.51
C LYS A 114 31.08 -4.34 17.40
N ILE A 115 30.78 -5.41 18.15
CA ILE A 115 29.43 -5.91 18.31
C ILE A 115 28.84 -5.21 19.53
N PHE A 116 27.69 -4.52 19.33
CA PHE A 116 26.93 -3.94 20.43
C PHE A 116 26.06 -5.00 21.11
N THR A 117 25.25 -5.74 20.32
CA THR A 117 24.45 -6.88 20.78
C THR A 117 24.27 -7.90 19.68
N ASP A 118 24.18 -9.18 20.05
CA ASP A 118 23.95 -10.33 19.17
C ASP A 118 22.78 -11.20 19.65
N GLN A 119 21.84 -10.63 20.42
CA GLN A 119 20.77 -11.32 21.10
C GLN A 119 19.39 -11.00 20.52
N LEU A 120 19.33 -10.42 19.31
CA LEU A 120 18.07 -10.01 18.68
C LEU A 120 17.58 -11.06 17.67
N GLN A 121 16.32 -10.96 17.31
CA GLN A 121 15.71 -11.71 16.22
C GLN A 121 14.74 -10.79 15.46
N MET A 122 14.56 -11.03 14.15
CA MET A 122 13.68 -10.25 13.28
C MET A 122 14.01 -8.76 13.28
N LEU A 123 15.30 -8.43 13.40
CA LEU A 123 15.78 -7.05 13.41
C LEU A 123 15.65 -6.42 12.02
N THR A 124 14.81 -5.41 11.87
CA THR A 124 14.51 -4.78 10.58
C THR A 124 15.02 -3.35 10.47
N SER A 125 15.34 -2.71 11.58
CA SER A 125 15.87 -1.34 11.57
C SER A 125 16.46 -0.93 12.92
N VAL A 126 17.40 0.01 12.88
CA VAL A 126 18.01 0.64 14.05
C VAL A 126 18.05 2.17 13.92
N GLU A 127 17.95 2.88 15.05
CA GLU A 127 18.15 4.32 15.12
C GLU A 127 18.71 4.71 16.49
N MET A 128 19.65 5.69 16.48
CA MET A 128 20.29 6.21 17.69
C MET A 128 19.51 7.38 18.28
N GLY A 129 19.33 7.39 19.59
CA GLY A 129 18.76 8.55 20.28
C GLY A 129 18.33 8.28 21.71
N GLN A 130 18.14 9.32 22.49
CA GLN A 130 17.66 9.25 23.89
C GLN A 130 18.57 8.40 24.81
N GLY A 131 19.86 8.33 24.53
CA GLY A 131 20.85 7.59 25.34
C GLY A 131 20.84 6.08 25.11
N GLY A 132 20.47 5.65 23.90
CA GLY A 132 20.50 4.24 23.53
C GLY A 132 20.13 4.02 22.07
N ILE A 133 19.81 2.77 21.76
CA ILE A 133 19.43 2.28 20.45
C ILE A 133 17.95 1.93 20.44
N TRP A 134 17.24 2.42 19.43
CA TRP A 134 15.91 1.98 19.05
C TRP A 134 16.05 0.88 18.01
N ALA A 135 15.46 -0.29 18.27
CA ALA A 135 15.53 -1.45 17.38
C ALA A 135 14.11 -1.91 17.03
N MET A 136 13.83 -2.01 15.73
CA MET A 136 12.57 -2.58 15.24
C MET A 136 12.75 -4.08 15.06
N CYS A 137 12.07 -4.85 15.88
CA CYS A 137 12.06 -6.31 15.87
C CYS A 137 10.60 -6.78 15.89
N PRO A 138 9.85 -6.73 14.76
CA PRO A 138 8.45 -7.14 14.76
C PRO A 138 8.21 -8.46 15.49
N PRO A 139 7.21 -8.55 16.39
CA PRO A 139 6.10 -7.61 16.60
C PRO A 139 6.39 -6.43 17.54
N GLN A 140 7.63 -6.12 17.87
CA GLN A 140 8.00 -5.20 18.94
C GLN A 140 8.93 -4.08 18.47
N LEU A 141 8.75 -2.88 19.05
CA LEU A 141 9.73 -1.81 19.06
C LEU A 141 10.48 -1.86 20.40
N LEU A 142 11.78 -2.01 20.32
CA LEU A 142 12.66 -2.13 21.48
C LEU A 142 13.49 -0.85 21.70
N PHE A 143 13.76 -0.54 22.96
CA PHE A 143 14.78 0.41 23.35
C PHE A 143 15.88 -0.28 24.15
N ILE A 144 17.13 -0.12 23.76
CA ILE A 144 18.32 -0.72 24.38
C ILE A 144 19.20 0.42 24.89
N ALA A 145 19.23 0.58 26.20
CA ALA A 145 19.98 1.66 26.83
C ALA A 145 21.49 1.47 26.73
N ASP A 146 22.23 2.54 26.42
CA ASP A 146 23.67 2.71 26.54
C ASP A 146 23.93 4.15 27.02
N LYS A 147 23.65 4.39 28.31
CA LYS A 147 23.73 5.72 28.92
C LYS A 147 25.16 6.12 29.28
N ASN A 148 25.99 5.11 29.55
CA ASN A 148 27.37 5.32 29.90
C ASN A 148 28.29 5.48 28.67
N GLY A 149 27.79 5.09 27.45
CA GLY A 149 28.50 5.23 26.20
C GLY A 149 29.67 4.27 26.03
N ASP A 150 29.62 3.08 26.67
CA ASP A 150 30.69 2.07 26.55
C ASP A 150 30.48 1.10 25.38
N ASP A 151 29.40 1.32 24.59
CA ASP A 151 28.99 0.50 23.45
C ASP A 151 28.56 -0.92 23.85
N LEU A 152 27.95 -1.06 25.01
CA LEU A 152 27.36 -2.29 25.52
C LEU A 152 25.95 -1.99 26.07
N PRO A 153 25.00 -2.90 25.96
CA PRO A 153 23.69 -2.71 26.58
C PRO A 153 23.79 -2.59 28.10
N ASP A 154 23.27 -1.50 28.67
CA ASP A 154 23.20 -1.33 30.13
C ASP A 154 22.25 -2.31 30.81
N THR A 155 21.18 -2.67 30.08
CA THR A 155 20.06 -3.52 30.55
C THR A 155 19.55 -4.42 29.44
N GLN A 156 18.67 -5.36 29.79
CA GLN A 156 17.88 -6.07 28.79
C GLN A 156 17.04 -5.07 27.96
N PRO A 157 16.78 -5.36 26.69
CA PRO A 157 15.93 -4.52 25.83
C PRO A 157 14.56 -4.26 26.45
N GLU A 158 14.14 -2.99 26.51
CA GLU A 158 12.80 -2.59 26.92
C GLU A 158 11.84 -2.69 25.71
N VAL A 159 10.73 -3.40 25.85
CA VAL A 159 9.65 -3.38 24.85
C VAL A 159 8.85 -2.10 25.05
N VAL A 160 8.94 -1.17 24.11
CA VAL A 160 8.28 0.15 24.17
C VAL A 160 6.89 0.10 23.53
N LEU A 161 6.77 -0.58 22.39
CA LEU A 161 5.53 -0.84 21.69
C LEU A 161 5.50 -2.30 21.24
N ASP A 162 4.29 -2.86 21.18
CA ASP A 162 4.03 -4.16 20.57
C ASP A 162 2.80 -4.11 19.66
N GLY A 163 2.47 -5.23 19.02
CA GLY A 163 1.29 -5.34 18.16
C GLY A 163 1.55 -5.05 16.68
N PHE A 164 2.81 -4.91 16.26
CA PHE A 164 3.17 -4.92 14.84
C PHE A 164 3.04 -6.35 14.31
N THR A 165 2.20 -6.56 13.30
CA THR A 165 1.97 -7.92 12.77
C THR A 165 3.16 -8.39 11.92
N VAL A 166 3.47 -9.67 12.06
CA VAL A 166 4.32 -10.39 11.11
C VAL A 166 3.42 -11.27 10.26
N ALA A 167 3.16 -10.86 9.03
CA ALA A 167 2.26 -11.56 8.14
C ALA A 167 2.81 -12.94 7.76
N GLN A 168 1.91 -13.89 7.54
CA GLN A 168 2.29 -15.20 7.00
C GLN A 168 2.69 -15.14 5.53
N ASN A 169 2.02 -14.28 4.75
CA ASN A 169 2.33 -13.99 3.36
C ASN A 169 2.82 -12.55 3.27
N ASN A 170 3.69 -12.24 2.31
CA ASN A 170 4.31 -10.92 2.17
C ASN A 170 4.98 -10.44 3.48
N TYR A 171 5.62 -11.34 4.19
CA TYR A 171 6.26 -11.10 5.48
C TYR A 171 7.36 -10.03 5.42
N HIS A 172 7.94 -9.77 4.25
CA HIS A 172 8.89 -8.69 3.98
C HIS A 172 8.27 -7.27 4.04
N ASN A 173 6.94 -7.16 4.18
CA ASN A 173 6.25 -5.90 4.37
C ASN A 173 6.17 -5.47 5.85
N PHE A 174 6.94 -6.08 6.72
CA PHE A 174 6.98 -5.82 8.16
C PHE A 174 7.34 -4.37 8.50
N ALA A 175 7.12 -3.98 9.76
CA ALA A 175 7.52 -2.68 10.26
C ALA A 175 9.04 -2.50 10.18
N ASN A 176 9.51 -1.35 9.69
CA ASN A 176 10.92 -1.06 9.41
C ASN A 176 11.20 0.44 9.44
N GLY A 177 12.45 0.83 9.17
CA GLY A 177 12.84 2.18 8.80
C GLY A 177 12.73 3.20 9.92
N LEU A 178 13.28 2.92 11.09
CA LEU A 178 13.34 3.88 12.17
C LEU A 178 14.20 5.09 11.80
N ARG A 179 13.71 6.30 12.07
CA ARG A 179 14.46 7.54 11.89
C ARG A 179 13.86 8.67 12.74
N PHE A 180 14.70 9.44 13.43
CA PHE A 180 14.24 10.64 14.12
C PHE A 180 13.98 11.78 13.15
N GLY A 181 12.77 12.36 13.23
CA GLY A 181 12.39 13.54 12.48
C GLY A 181 12.94 14.85 13.07
N PRO A 182 12.88 15.94 12.29
CA PRO A 182 13.27 17.26 12.76
C PRO A 182 12.41 17.75 13.94
N ASP A 183 11.26 17.15 14.16
CA ASP A 183 10.30 17.42 15.24
C ASP A 183 10.56 16.59 16.52
N GLY A 184 11.58 15.72 16.51
CA GLY A 184 11.97 14.89 17.67
C GLY A 184 11.14 13.63 17.87
N TRP A 185 10.19 13.34 16.98
CA TRP A 185 9.50 12.06 16.96
C TRP A 185 10.37 10.98 16.28
N LEU A 186 10.24 9.76 16.75
CA LEU A 186 10.76 8.58 16.07
C LEU A 186 9.74 8.10 15.05
N TYR A 187 10.10 8.10 13.79
CA TYR A 187 9.27 7.63 12.68
C TYR A 187 9.60 6.21 12.29
N GLY A 188 8.60 5.52 11.73
CA GLY A 188 8.76 4.20 11.14
C GLY A 188 7.73 3.96 10.05
N ARG A 189 7.88 2.85 9.35
CA ARG A 189 7.11 2.45 8.19
C ARG A 189 6.51 1.07 8.39
N CYS A 190 5.39 0.77 7.72
CA CYS A 190 4.83 -0.57 7.70
C CYS A 190 4.08 -0.81 6.39
N GLY A 191 4.23 -1.99 5.80
CA GLY A 191 3.48 -2.36 4.60
C GLY A 191 2.04 -2.76 4.89
N GLY A 192 1.15 -2.55 3.92
CA GLY A 192 -0.30 -2.79 4.06
C GLY A 192 -0.69 -4.26 4.23
N SER A 193 0.20 -5.21 3.95
CA SER A 193 -0.04 -6.64 4.21
C SER A 193 0.41 -7.11 5.60
N CYS A 194 1.01 -6.21 6.40
CA CYS A 194 1.37 -6.46 7.79
C CYS A 194 0.62 -5.51 8.73
N PRO A 195 -0.73 -5.56 8.76
CA PRO A 195 -1.50 -4.69 9.64
C PRO A 195 -1.17 -4.97 11.11
N GLY A 196 -1.49 -4.02 11.99
CA GLY A 196 -1.24 -4.17 13.41
C GLY A 196 -2.26 -3.44 14.26
N MET A 197 -2.31 -3.81 15.55
CA MET A 197 -2.97 -3.06 16.62
C MET A 197 -1.88 -2.65 17.61
N VAL A 198 -1.30 -1.48 17.40
CA VAL A 198 -0.05 -1.05 18.04
C VAL A 198 -0.32 -0.24 19.30
N GLY A 199 0.41 -0.55 20.36
CA GLY A 199 0.33 0.18 21.62
C GLY A 199 1.43 -0.25 22.60
N PRO A 200 1.51 0.39 23.77
CA PRO A 200 2.38 -0.07 24.86
C PRO A 200 2.04 -1.49 25.31
N PRO A 201 3.01 -2.28 25.78
CA PRO A 201 2.75 -3.61 26.32
C PRO A 201 1.69 -3.58 27.42
N GLY A 202 0.75 -4.54 27.38
CA GLY A 202 -0.35 -4.65 28.34
C GLY A 202 -1.55 -3.75 28.06
N SER A 203 -1.53 -2.94 27.00
CA SER A 203 -2.71 -2.17 26.56
C SER A 203 -3.83 -3.10 26.10
N THR A 204 -5.08 -2.73 26.43
CA THR A 204 -6.28 -3.39 25.89
C THR A 204 -6.46 -3.05 24.41
N GLU A 205 -7.25 -3.83 23.69
CA GLU A 205 -7.45 -3.64 22.24
C GLU A 205 -8.01 -2.24 21.89
N ASP A 206 -8.93 -1.74 22.71
CA ASP A 206 -9.54 -0.41 22.56
C ASP A 206 -8.59 0.76 22.85
N GLN A 207 -7.44 0.51 23.47
CA GLN A 207 -6.39 1.51 23.73
C GLN A 207 -5.32 1.52 22.63
N ARG A 208 -5.33 0.54 21.73
CA ARG A 208 -4.35 0.39 20.65
C ARG A 208 -4.78 1.15 19.41
N VAL A 209 -3.81 1.59 18.63
CA VAL A 209 -4.03 2.30 17.37
C VAL A 209 -3.90 1.32 16.21
N PRO A 210 -4.91 1.21 15.33
CA PRO A 210 -4.83 0.33 14.17
C PRO A 210 -3.84 0.89 13.14
N LEU A 211 -2.95 0.01 12.66
CA LEU A 211 -1.96 0.26 11.63
C LEU A 211 -2.27 -0.61 10.42
N GLU A 212 -2.76 -0.01 9.34
CA GLU A 212 -3.15 -0.67 8.09
C GLU A 212 -2.18 -0.35 6.93
N GLY A 213 -0.89 -0.30 7.25
CA GLY A 213 0.17 0.17 6.36
C GLY A 213 0.33 1.70 6.40
N GLY A 214 1.47 2.20 5.89
CA GLY A 214 1.79 3.62 5.85
C GLY A 214 2.94 4.02 6.79
N ILE A 215 2.95 5.27 7.16
CA ILE A 215 3.97 5.88 8.03
C ILE A 215 3.38 6.13 9.41
N TRP A 216 4.10 5.72 10.43
CA TRP A 216 3.76 5.94 11.84
C TRP A 216 4.88 6.72 12.54
N ARG A 217 4.56 7.30 13.72
CA ARG A 217 5.57 7.94 14.58
C ARG A 217 5.29 7.67 16.06
N PHE A 218 6.34 7.72 16.85
CA PHE A 218 6.30 7.57 18.31
C PHE A 218 7.07 8.70 18.96
N HIS A 219 6.51 9.33 19.98
CA HIS A 219 7.21 10.37 20.74
C HIS A 219 7.82 9.77 22.01
N PRO A 220 9.15 9.66 22.14
CA PRO A 220 9.79 8.95 23.25
C PRO A 220 9.44 9.52 24.63
N LEU A 221 9.36 10.84 24.76
CA LEU A 221 9.09 11.51 26.05
C LEU A 221 7.59 11.51 26.41
N ARG A 222 6.73 11.75 25.43
CA ARG A 222 5.26 11.78 25.65
C ARG A 222 4.63 10.39 25.67
N LYS A 223 5.38 9.37 25.24
CA LYS A 223 4.91 7.99 25.09
C LYS A 223 3.64 7.89 24.23
N THR A 224 3.55 8.72 23.20
CA THR A 224 2.42 8.79 22.26
C THR A 224 2.78 8.12 20.94
N PHE A 225 1.92 7.23 20.49
CA PHE A 225 2.02 6.58 19.18
C PHE A 225 0.88 7.07 18.27
N GLU A 226 1.17 7.39 17.03
CA GLU A 226 0.15 7.71 16.03
C GLU A 226 0.54 7.24 14.63
N VAL A 227 -0.46 6.92 13.80
CA VAL A 227 -0.30 6.57 12.38
C VAL A 227 -0.61 7.81 11.56
N LEU A 228 0.39 8.32 10.83
CA LEU A 228 0.27 9.60 10.11
C LEU A 228 -0.47 9.49 8.79
N CYS A 229 -0.34 8.37 8.10
CA CYS A 229 -1.07 8.11 6.86
C CYS A 229 -1.39 6.63 6.74
N HIS A 230 -2.39 6.32 5.92
CA HIS A 230 -2.87 4.96 5.69
C HIS A 230 -2.75 4.60 4.22
N GLY A 231 -2.60 3.32 3.92
CA GLY A 231 -2.49 2.85 2.54
C GLY A 231 -1.07 2.49 2.15
N THR A 232 -0.79 2.58 0.83
CA THR A 232 0.45 2.10 0.20
C THR A 232 0.66 0.58 0.36
N THR A 233 1.67 0.02 -0.32
CA THR A 233 1.90 -1.43 -0.30
C THR A 233 3.00 -1.80 0.67
N ASN A 234 4.18 -1.18 0.50
CA ASN A 234 5.40 -1.57 1.18
C ASN A 234 6.41 -0.42 1.17
N PRO A 235 6.30 0.56 2.08
CA PRO A 235 7.22 1.68 2.13
C PRO A 235 8.60 1.25 2.66
N TRP A 236 9.67 1.60 1.93
CA TRP A 236 11.05 1.24 2.25
C TRP A 236 12.05 2.41 2.20
N GLY A 237 11.60 3.63 2.35
CA GLY A 237 12.44 4.82 2.43
C GLY A 237 11.64 6.05 2.78
N HIS A 238 12.16 6.91 3.64
CA HIS A 238 11.60 8.23 3.92
C HIS A 238 12.70 9.20 4.37
N ASP A 239 12.52 10.47 4.05
CA ASP A 239 13.38 11.56 4.51
C ASP A 239 12.63 12.90 4.42
N TRP A 240 13.20 13.93 5.03
CA TRP A 240 12.65 15.29 5.09
C TRP A 240 13.46 16.22 4.20
N ASP A 241 12.74 17.12 3.54
CA ASP A 241 13.37 18.23 2.85
C ASP A 241 13.88 19.31 3.83
N GLN A 242 14.45 20.37 3.30
CA GLN A 242 14.99 21.49 4.11
C GLN A 242 13.91 22.26 4.88
N HIS A 243 12.64 22.08 4.58
CA HIS A 243 11.51 22.74 5.22
C HIS A 243 10.79 21.82 6.24
N GLY A 244 11.28 20.59 6.41
CA GLY A 244 10.67 19.58 7.29
C GLY A 244 9.45 18.89 6.69
N GLU A 245 9.22 19.01 5.36
CA GLU A 245 8.22 18.21 4.66
C GLU A 245 8.77 16.80 4.45
N LEU A 246 7.98 15.79 4.83
CA LEU A 246 8.36 14.39 4.73
C LEU A 246 7.94 13.80 3.40
N PHE A 247 8.85 13.07 2.77
CA PHE A 247 8.58 12.24 1.59
C PHE A 247 8.91 10.80 1.90
N PHE A 248 8.22 9.89 1.22
CA PHE A 248 8.53 8.47 1.31
C PHE A 248 8.33 7.78 -0.02
N ILE A 249 9.01 6.66 -0.18
CA ILE A 249 8.89 5.80 -1.35
C ILE A 249 8.17 4.51 -0.98
N ASN A 250 7.62 3.87 -2.00
CA ASN A 250 6.89 2.64 -1.87
C ASN A 250 7.34 1.63 -2.93
N THR A 251 7.56 0.41 -2.50
CA THR A 251 7.84 -0.72 -3.40
C THR A 251 6.52 -1.23 -3.93
N VAL A 252 6.37 -1.24 -5.26
CA VAL A 252 5.15 -1.59 -6.00
C VAL A 252 4.04 -0.53 -5.93
N ASN A 253 3.53 -0.16 -7.09
CA ASN A 253 2.45 0.80 -7.34
C ASN A 253 2.65 2.19 -6.74
N GLY A 254 3.17 3.05 -7.59
CA GLY A 254 3.65 4.36 -7.18
C GLY A 254 5.01 4.24 -6.50
N HIS A 255 5.84 5.24 -6.67
CA HIS A 255 7.17 5.19 -6.09
C HIS A 255 7.43 6.35 -5.14
N LEU A 256 6.69 7.46 -5.25
CA LEU A 256 6.96 8.67 -4.47
C LEU A 256 5.68 9.28 -3.91
N TRP A 257 5.74 9.61 -2.62
CA TRP A 257 4.63 10.17 -1.87
C TRP A 257 5.09 11.34 -1.01
N HIS A 258 4.38 12.47 -1.08
CA HIS A 258 4.45 13.52 -0.07
C HIS A 258 3.59 13.09 1.12
N LEU A 259 4.16 12.99 2.31
CA LEU A 259 3.40 12.62 3.50
C LEU A 259 2.48 13.75 3.92
N ILE A 260 1.21 13.43 4.04
CA ILE A 260 0.18 14.33 4.56
C ILE A 260 -0.48 13.61 5.74
N ALA A 261 -0.43 14.20 6.93
CA ALA A 261 -1.04 13.57 8.10
C ALA A 261 -2.56 13.45 7.93
N GLY A 262 -3.09 12.26 8.19
CA GLY A 262 -4.49 11.90 7.96
C GLY A 262 -4.82 11.49 6.52
N ALA A 263 -3.83 11.38 5.62
CA ALA A 263 -4.08 10.94 4.26
C ALA A 263 -4.37 9.44 4.18
N HIS A 264 -5.29 9.08 3.27
CA HIS A 264 -5.50 7.73 2.80
C HIS A 264 -4.95 7.64 1.37
N PHE A 265 -3.82 6.95 1.23
CA PHE A 265 -3.14 6.78 -0.05
C PHE A 265 -3.62 5.55 -0.81
N GLU A 266 -3.49 5.60 -2.13
CA GLU A 266 -3.86 4.52 -3.03
C GLU A 266 -3.15 3.20 -2.65
N ARG A 267 -3.92 2.11 -2.69
CA ARG A 267 -3.45 0.74 -2.53
C ARG A 267 -3.67 -0.02 -3.84
N PRO A 268 -2.74 -0.86 -4.27
CA PRO A 268 -2.89 -1.57 -5.54
C PRO A 268 -3.98 -2.64 -5.53
N PHE A 269 -4.29 -3.22 -4.36
CA PHE A 269 -5.05 -4.47 -4.31
C PHE A 269 -6.22 -4.47 -3.33
N ASN A 270 -6.31 -3.52 -2.41
CA ASN A 270 -7.40 -3.48 -1.44
C ASN A 270 -7.95 -2.06 -1.35
N PRO A 271 -9.27 -1.91 -1.35
CA PRO A 271 -9.87 -0.63 -0.99
C PRO A 271 -9.47 -0.25 0.44
N SER A 272 -9.62 1.01 0.79
CA SER A 272 -9.47 1.43 2.17
C SER A 272 -10.42 0.61 3.07
N PRO A 273 -9.98 0.15 4.25
CA PRO A 273 -10.90 -0.50 5.19
C PRO A 273 -12.00 0.44 5.69
N ASN A 274 -11.83 1.76 5.56
CA ASN A 274 -12.88 2.73 5.77
C ASN A 274 -13.70 2.89 4.49
N GLN A 275 -14.94 2.42 4.51
CA GLN A 275 -15.88 2.42 3.38
C GLN A 275 -16.26 3.82 2.86
N HIS A 276 -16.00 4.87 3.64
CA HIS A 276 -16.29 6.25 3.26
C HIS A 276 -15.11 6.94 2.57
N ILE A 277 -13.98 6.25 2.39
CA ILE A 277 -12.88 6.72 1.57
C ILE A 277 -13.19 6.38 0.11
N TYR A 278 -13.97 7.22 -0.55
CA TYR A 278 -14.46 6.99 -1.91
C TYR A 278 -13.37 7.11 -2.97
N GLU A 279 -12.39 7.95 -2.74
CA GLU A 279 -11.24 8.17 -3.64
C GLU A 279 -9.98 8.44 -2.80
N PRO A 280 -9.01 7.51 -2.76
CA PRO A 280 -7.73 7.74 -2.08
C PRO A 280 -6.87 8.76 -2.84
N ILE A 281 -5.81 9.25 -2.21
CA ILE A 281 -4.83 10.15 -2.84
C ILE A 281 -3.82 9.28 -3.62
N GLU A 282 -3.63 9.61 -4.90
CA GLU A 282 -2.66 8.97 -5.77
C GLU A 282 -1.24 9.44 -5.45
N MET A 283 -0.23 8.76 -6.05
CA MET A 283 1.17 9.11 -5.86
C MET A 283 1.50 10.55 -6.32
N HIS A 284 2.58 11.09 -5.77
CA HIS A 284 3.05 12.44 -6.03
C HIS A 284 4.24 12.48 -7.01
N ALA A 285 4.15 11.69 -8.08
CA ALA A 285 5.08 11.77 -9.22
C ALA A 285 4.28 11.76 -10.52
N ASP A 286 4.82 12.36 -11.57
CA ASP A 286 4.15 12.43 -12.88
C ASP A 286 4.58 11.30 -13.84
N HIS A 287 5.35 10.37 -13.35
CA HIS A 287 5.92 9.26 -14.12
C HIS A 287 5.94 7.98 -13.29
N TYR A 288 6.25 6.88 -13.97
CA TYR A 288 6.52 5.57 -13.37
C TYR A 288 7.84 5.06 -13.90
N HIS A 289 8.57 4.30 -13.10
CA HIS A 289 9.82 3.65 -13.51
C HIS A 289 9.59 2.30 -14.23
N TYR A 290 8.39 2.07 -14.70
CA TYR A 290 8.01 0.89 -15.50
C TYR A 290 6.86 1.23 -16.46
N ASP A 291 6.71 0.43 -17.52
CA ASP A 291 5.66 0.60 -18.53
C ASP A 291 4.27 0.31 -17.92
N ARG A 292 3.41 1.31 -17.82
CA ARG A 292 2.02 1.18 -17.35
C ARG A 292 1.05 0.57 -18.35
N SER A 293 1.41 0.48 -19.63
CA SER A 293 0.60 -0.23 -20.62
C SER A 293 0.58 -1.74 -20.39
N GLY A 294 1.45 -2.22 -19.50
CA GLY A 294 1.52 -3.58 -19.00
C GLY A 294 1.52 -3.66 -17.47
N SER A 295 1.75 -4.85 -16.92
CA SER A 295 1.89 -5.03 -15.49
C SER A 295 3.19 -4.42 -14.96
N TRP A 296 3.16 -3.87 -13.72
CA TRP A 296 4.35 -3.44 -12.99
C TRP A 296 5.40 -4.54 -12.88
N THR A 297 4.95 -5.80 -12.86
CA THR A 297 5.80 -6.99 -12.82
C THR A 297 6.62 -7.22 -14.11
N LYS A 298 6.32 -6.52 -15.21
CA LYS A 298 7.19 -6.51 -16.42
C LYS A 298 8.51 -5.75 -16.23
N SER A 299 8.68 -5.08 -15.12
CA SER A 299 9.80 -4.18 -14.91
C SER A 299 11.07 -4.85 -14.41
N ARG A 300 11.12 -6.18 -14.35
CA ARG A 300 12.30 -6.94 -13.91
C ARG A 300 13.28 -7.20 -15.07
N ASP A 301 14.48 -7.62 -14.71
CA ASP A 301 15.50 -8.18 -15.62
C ASP A 301 15.88 -7.24 -16.79
N GLY A 302 16.01 -5.95 -16.50
CA GLY A 302 16.42 -4.94 -17.48
C GLY A 302 15.32 -4.48 -18.44
N ARG A 303 14.10 -5.02 -18.34
CA ARG A 303 13.00 -4.67 -19.27
C ARG A 303 12.47 -3.26 -19.08
N ALA A 304 12.61 -2.71 -17.87
CA ALA A 304 12.24 -1.33 -17.59
C ALA A 304 13.42 -0.35 -17.67
N ASN A 305 14.57 -0.75 -18.22
CA ASN A 305 15.75 0.12 -18.26
C ASN A 305 15.51 1.45 -18.96
N GLY A 306 14.66 1.48 -19.99
CA GLY A 306 14.27 2.71 -20.70
C GLY A 306 13.34 3.63 -19.88
N TYR A 307 12.81 3.17 -18.75
CA TYR A 307 11.90 3.91 -17.86
C TYR A 307 12.55 4.29 -16.53
N GLY A 308 13.72 3.77 -16.16
CA GLY A 308 14.36 4.02 -14.87
C GLY A 308 14.60 2.77 -14.01
N GLY A 309 14.29 1.56 -14.55
CA GLY A 309 14.80 0.31 -14.00
C GLY A 309 13.80 -0.66 -13.39
N GLY A 310 12.63 -0.22 -12.92
CA GLY A 310 11.65 -1.15 -12.36
C GLY A 310 10.82 -0.58 -11.22
N HIS A 311 9.98 -1.43 -10.62
CA HIS A 311 8.99 -1.04 -9.61
C HIS A 311 9.47 -1.19 -8.16
N ALA A 312 10.64 -1.73 -7.92
CA ALA A 312 11.13 -1.97 -6.55
C ALA A 312 12.04 -0.83 -6.08
N HIS A 313 11.42 0.21 -5.53
CA HIS A 313 12.11 1.36 -4.94
C HIS A 313 12.37 1.08 -3.46
N ILE A 314 13.64 1.17 -3.06
CA ILE A 314 14.11 0.84 -1.71
C ILE A 314 15.19 1.83 -1.29
N GLY A 315 15.19 2.24 -0.02
CA GLY A 315 16.14 3.22 0.48
C GLY A 315 15.97 4.59 -0.16
N MET A 316 15.94 5.62 0.64
CA MET A 316 15.72 6.97 0.16
C MET A 316 16.47 7.99 1.02
N CYS A 317 17.09 8.98 0.37
CA CYS A 317 17.48 10.21 1.04
C CYS A 317 17.19 11.43 0.16
N ILE A 318 16.90 12.56 0.79
CA ILE A 318 16.95 13.87 0.13
C ILE A 318 18.32 14.44 0.43
N TYR A 319 19.16 14.56 -0.62
CA TYR A 319 20.54 14.95 -0.43
C TYR A 319 20.67 16.38 0.11
N GLN A 320 21.29 16.53 1.28
CA GLN A 320 21.56 17.79 1.96
C GLN A 320 22.94 17.75 2.66
N GLY A 321 23.90 17.08 2.01
CA GLY A 321 25.25 16.83 2.59
C GLY A 321 26.28 17.93 2.36
N GLY A 322 26.07 18.78 1.36
CA GLY A 322 26.97 19.91 1.06
C GLY A 322 28.32 19.56 0.45
N HIS A 323 28.65 18.26 0.24
CA HIS A 323 29.90 17.79 -0.37
C HIS A 323 29.75 17.53 -1.88
N LEU A 324 28.67 16.88 -2.32
CA LEU A 324 28.41 16.64 -3.73
C LEU A 324 28.05 17.95 -4.45
N PRO A 325 28.08 17.99 -5.79
CA PRO A 325 27.78 19.19 -6.58
C PRO A 325 26.46 19.85 -6.12
N SER A 326 26.40 21.16 -6.21
CA SER A 326 25.20 21.93 -5.83
C SER A 326 23.92 21.49 -6.57
N SER A 327 24.05 20.92 -7.77
CA SER A 327 22.96 20.34 -8.55
C SER A 327 22.29 19.12 -7.88
N TRP A 328 22.96 18.48 -6.93
CA TRP A 328 22.42 17.37 -6.15
C TRP A 328 21.63 17.83 -4.92
N GLN A 329 21.89 19.06 -4.46
CA GLN A 329 21.27 19.58 -3.25
C GLN A 329 19.74 19.61 -3.38
N GLY A 330 19.03 19.00 -2.44
CA GLY A 330 17.56 18.89 -2.43
C GLY A 330 16.99 17.83 -3.38
N LYS A 331 17.82 17.10 -4.12
CA LYS A 331 17.36 15.97 -4.93
C LYS A 331 16.96 14.81 -4.03
N LEU A 332 15.87 14.14 -4.41
CA LEU A 332 15.44 12.88 -3.81
C LEU A 332 16.12 11.74 -4.57
N LEU A 333 16.80 10.90 -3.82
CA LEU A 333 17.58 9.77 -4.32
C LEU A 333 16.98 8.48 -3.78
N THR A 334 16.74 7.50 -4.65
CA THR A 334 16.23 6.19 -4.23
C THR A 334 16.85 5.06 -5.05
N TRP A 335 17.19 3.96 -4.39
CA TRP A 335 17.64 2.76 -5.09
C TRP A 335 16.46 2.12 -5.83
N ASN A 336 16.73 1.69 -7.05
CA ASN A 336 15.87 0.79 -7.81
C ASN A 336 16.51 -0.59 -7.82
N GLN A 337 15.99 -1.49 -7.02
CA GLN A 337 16.57 -2.82 -6.82
C GLN A 337 16.66 -3.62 -8.13
N HIS A 338 15.59 -3.63 -8.93
CA HIS A 338 15.57 -4.34 -10.21
C HIS A 338 16.48 -3.70 -11.25
N GLY A 339 16.55 -2.38 -11.26
CA GLY A 339 17.35 -1.59 -12.16
C GLY A 339 18.81 -1.47 -11.74
N ARG A 340 19.16 -1.84 -10.53
CA ARG A 340 20.50 -1.72 -9.94
C ARG A 340 21.11 -0.36 -10.18
N ARG A 341 20.35 0.71 -9.88
CA ARG A 341 20.70 2.11 -10.09
C ARG A 341 20.06 3.01 -9.07
N LEU A 342 20.59 4.21 -8.97
CA LEU A 342 19.99 5.28 -8.18
C LEU A 342 19.09 6.12 -9.08
N ASN A 343 17.79 6.11 -8.84
CA ASN A 343 16.85 7.04 -9.44
C ASN A 343 16.94 8.40 -8.76
N VAL A 344 16.84 9.45 -9.52
CA VAL A 344 16.98 10.84 -9.09
C VAL A 344 15.71 11.61 -9.42
N GLU A 345 15.12 12.22 -8.39
CA GLU A 345 13.90 13.00 -8.52
C GLU A 345 14.13 14.46 -8.10
N ARG A 346 13.56 15.38 -8.84
CA ARG A 346 13.44 16.80 -8.46
C ARG A 346 12.04 17.04 -7.93
N LEU A 347 11.95 17.52 -6.69
CA LEU A 347 10.69 17.87 -6.06
C LEU A 347 10.24 19.28 -6.49
N GLU A 348 9.11 19.37 -7.19
CA GLU A 348 8.50 20.63 -7.58
C GLU A 348 7.25 20.91 -6.75
N SER A 349 7.11 22.13 -6.26
CA SER A 349 5.88 22.59 -5.61
C SER A 349 4.74 22.70 -6.61
N THR A 350 3.62 22.05 -6.36
CA THR A 350 2.43 22.03 -7.23
C THR A 350 1.17 22.08 -6.39
N GLY A 351 0.33 23.09 -6.60
CA GLY A 351 -0.90 23.26 -5.81
C GLY A 351 -0.60 23.31 -4.32
N SER A 352 -1.28 22.45 -3.55
CA SER A 352 -1.10 22.32 -2.11
C SER A 352 0.10 21.45 -1.69
N GLY A 353 0.69 20.71 -2.62
CA GLY A 353 1.75 19.74 -2.32
C GLY A 353 2.94 19.82 -3.27
N TYR A 354 3.43 18.66 -3.67
CA TYR A 354 4.61 18.49 -4.51
C TYR A 354 4.36 17.46 -5.60
N ILE A 355 5.23 17.49 -6.63
CA ILE A 355 5.31 16.46 -7.64
C ILE A 355 6.77 16.11 -7.89
N GLY A 356 7.10 14.82 -7.91
CA GLY A 356 8.41 14.32 -8.30
C GLY A 356 8.56 14.32 -9.82
N LYS A 357 9.65 14.90 -10.29
CA LYS A 357 10.06 14.94 -11.69
C LYS A 357 11.32 14.12 -11.86
N HIS A 358 11.25 13.10 -12.71
CA HIS A 358 12.40 12.24 -12.98
C HIS A 358 13.56 13.03 -13.63
N GLU A 359 14.77 12.76 -13.15
CA GLU A 359 16.02 13.22 -13.72
C GLU A 359 16.90 12.02 -14.13
N PRO A 360 17.98 12.21 -14.88
CA PRO A 360 18.82 11.09 -15.29
C PRO A 360 19.30 10.23 -14.12
N ASP A 361 19.14 8.91 -14.26
CA ASP A 361 19.60 7.92 -13.30
C ASP A 361 21.13 7.96 -13.16
N VAL A 362 21.62 7.63 -11.99
CA VAL A 362 23.06 7.59 -11.69
C VAL A 362 23.44 6.29 -10.97
N LEU A 363 24.73 6.05 -10.80
CA LEU A 363 25.27 4.93 -10.04
C LEU A 363 24.70 3.56 -10.51
N LEU A 364 24.57 3.36 -11.82
CA LEU A 364 24.18 2.07 -12.38
C LEU A 364 25.32 1.06 -12.22
N THR A 365 25.02 -0.13 -11.69
CA THR A 365 26.02 -1.21 -11.60
C THR A 365 25.66 -2.42 -12.47
N GLY A 366 26.70 -3.06 -13.00
CA GLY A 366 26.60 -4.35 -13.68
C GLY A 366 26.58 -5.55 -12.73
N ASP A 367 26.85 -5.37 -11.45
CA ASP A 367 26.84 -6.44 -10.45
C ASP A 367 25.42 -7.00 -10.26
N LEU A 368 25.23 -8.27 -10.59
CA LEU A 368 23.92 -8.95 -10.47
C LEU A 368 23.56 -9.30 -9.03
N TRP A 369 24.52 -9.23 -8.10
CA TRP A 369 24.30 -9.43 -6.68
C TRP A 369 23.89 -8.15 -5.94
N PHE A 370 24.11 -6.98 -6.54
CA PHE A 370 23.77 -5.73 -5.88
C PHE A 370 22.28 -5.62 -5.56
N ARG A 371 21.98 -5.44 -4.27
CA ARG A 371 20.64 -5.21 -3.71
C ARG A 371 20.67 -4.02 -2.75
N GLY A 372 20.73 -2.81 -3.31
CA GLY A 372 20.72 -1.58 -2.51
C GLY A 372 19.44 -1.50 -1.66
N LEU A 373 19.60 -1.50 -0.33
CA LEU A 373 18.49 -1.44 0.63
C LEU A 373 18.32 -0.09 1.28
N GLU A 374 19.40 0.61 1.55
CA GLU A 374 19.36 1.93 2.20
C GLU A 374 20.41 2.87 1.60
N ILE A 375 20.13 4.17 1.67
CA ILE A 375 21.03 5.23 1.28
C ILE A 375 20.93 6.37 2.28
N GLN A 376 22.08 6.85 2.79
CA GLN A 376 22.16 7.95 3.73
C GLN A 376 23.34 8.85 3.43
N THR A 377 23.27 10.11 3.88
CA THR A 377 24.38 11.05 3.85
C THR A 377 25.21 10.88 5.12
N GLY A 378 26.52 10.69 4.97
CA GLY A 378 27.46 10.59 6.09
C GLY A 378 27.87 11.95 6.68
N PRO A 379 28.67 11.92 7.76
CA PRO A 379 29.14 13.13 8.45
C PRO A 379 30.01 14.04 7.59
N GLU A 380 30.73 13.50 6.61
CA GLU A 380 31.57 14.27 5.66
C GLU A 380 30.77 14.75 4.42
N GLY A 381 29.48 14.35 4.30
CA GLY A 381 28.59 14.73 3.22
C GLY A 381 28.60 13.77 2.01
N ALA A 382 29.37 12.70 2.05
CA ALA A 382 29.29 11.63 1.05
C ALA A 382 28.00 10.81 1.19
N LEU A 383 27.65 10.05 0.15
CA LEU A 383 26.54 9.10 0.18
C LEU A 383 27.03 7.71 0.56
N TYR A 384 26.32 7.05 1.45
CA TYR A 384 26.54 5.66 1.83
C TYR A 384 25.38 4.79 1.36
N ALA A 385 25.70 3.70 0.68
CA ALA A 385 24.75 2.72 0.19
C ALA A 385 24.98 1.39 0.91
N LEU A 386 23.90 0.87 1.47
CA LEU A 386 23.88 -0.44 2.07
C LEU A 386 23.41 -1.44 1.03
N ASP A 387 24.20 -2.48 0.77
CA ASP A 387 23.96 -3.56 -0.18
C ASP A 387 23.78 -4.88 0.57
N TRP A 388 22.59 -5.45 0.46
CA TRP A 388 22.30 -6.77 1.03
C TRP A 388 23.09 -7.89 0.33
N SER A 389 23.47 -7.67 -0.93
CA SER A 389 24.28 -8.56 -1.77
C SER A 389 23.74 -9.99 -1.88
N ASP A 390 22.68 -10.13 -2.67
CA ASP A 390 22.02 -11.41 -2.92
C ASP A 390 21.57 -11.49 -4.39
N THR A 391 21.42 -12.67 -4.96
CA THR A 391 20.84 -12.87 -6.28
C THR A 391 19.33 -12.97 -6.27
N GLY A 392 18.75 -13.27 -5.12
CA GLY A 392 17.32 -13.42 -4.88
C GLY A 392 16.59 -12.10 -4.70
N GLU A 393 15.28 -12.22 -4.60
CA GLU A 393 14.34 -11.15 -4.29
C GLU A 393 13.33 -11.62 -3.24
N CYS A 394 12.57 -10.68 -2.68
CA CYS A 394 11.62 -10.95 -1.59
C CYS A 394 10.53 -12.00 -1.90
N HIS A 395 10.27 -12.31 -3.16
CA HIS A 395 9.30 -13.32 -3.59
C HIS A 395 9.93 -14.61 -4.11
N ASP A 396 11.24 -14.70 -4.10
CA ASP A 396 11.95 -15.85 -4.64
C ASP A 396 11.99 -17.03 -3.65
N HIS A 397 12.12 -18.20 -4.21
CA HIS A 397 12.29 -19.46 -3.49
C HIS A 397 13.74 -19.95 -3.50
N THR A 398 14.66 -19.04 -3.84
CA THR A 398 16.09 -19.37 -4.04
C THR A 398 16.83 -19.55 -2.72
N GLY A 399 16.30 -19.04 -1.62
CA GLY A 399 16.98 -18.97 -0.33
C GLY A 399 17.61 -17.60 -0.10
N VAL A 400 18.42 -17.48 0.94
CA VAL A 400 19.08 -16.24 1.37
C VAL A 400 20.57 -16.48 1.53
N HIS A 401 21.38 -15.60 0.95
CA HIS A 401 22.82 -15.58 1.11
C HIS A 401 23.22 -14.70 2.31
N ARG A 402 23.41 -15.31 3.49
CA ARG A 402 23.64 -14.60 4.77
C ARG A 402 25.08 -14.26 5.06
N THR A 403 26.03 -14.69 4.23
CA THR A 403 27.47 -14.49 4.47
C THR A 403 28.08 -13.40 3.58
N SER A 404 27.29 -12.74 2.73
CA SER A 404 27.64 -11.55 1.96
C SER A 404 27.00 -10.30 2.57
N GLY A 405 27.44 -9.14 2.14
CA GLY A 405 26.90 -7.85 2.52
C GLY A 405 27.95 -6.76 2.44
N ARG A 406 27.58 -5.59 1.93
CA ARG A 406 28.54 -4.52 1.64
C ARG A 406 27.97 -3.16 1.96
N ILE A 407 28.87 -2.22 2.18
CA ILE A 407 28.55 -0.80 2.32
C ILE A 407 29.50 -0.03 1.43
N TYR A 408 28.93 0.71 0.48
CA TYR A 408 29.69 1.56 -0.45
C TYR A 408 29.58 3.02 -0.04
N ARG A 409 30.67 3.78 -0.20
CA ARG A 409 30.70 5.24 -0.09
C ARG A 409 30.88 5.84 -1.49
N PHE A 410 30.03 6.80 -1.84
CA PHE A 410 30.12 7.58 -3.08
C PHE A 410 30.43 9.03 -2.75
N SER A 411 31.52 9.56 -3.30
CA SER A 411 31.97 10.93 -3.07
C SER A 411 32.46 11.60 -4.33
N GLN A 412 32.46 12.92 -4.39
CA GLN A 412 33.11 13.70 -5.43
C GLN A 412 34.52 14.06 -4.96
N GLY A 413 35.54 13.38 -5.52
CA GLY A 413 36.90 13.51 -5.01
C GLY A 413 37.01 13.08 -3.54
N THR A 414 38.01 13.56 -2.84
CA THR A 414 38.22 13.27 -1.42
C THR A 414 37.30 14.13 -0.56
N PRO A 415 36.40 13.55 0.27
CA PRO A 415 35.57 14.31 1.18
C PRO A 415 36.40 15.06 2.23
N PRO A 416 35.91 16.19 2.75
CA PRO A 416 36.54 16.86 3.85
C PRO A 416 36.42 16.01 5.13
N GLU A 417 37.40 16.15 6.01
CA GLU A 417 37.31 15.56 7.34
C GLU A 417 36.08 16.11 8.08
N PRO A 418 35.24 15.23 8.68
CA PRO A 418 34.02 15.68 9.35
C PRO A 418 34.30 16.45 10.61
N GLN A 419 33.64 17.59 10.81
CA GLN A 419 33.85 18.49 11.93
C GLN A 419 33.17 17.98 13.23
N LEU A 420 33.40 16.73 13.61
CA LEU A 420 32.71 16.05 14.73
C LEU A 420 32.90 16.78 16.08
N GLN A 421 34.02 17.50 16.27
CA GLN A 421 34.27 18.32 17.44
C GLN A 421 33.18 19.39 17.69
N LEU A 422 32.43 19.80 16.66
CA LEU A 422 31.34 20.74 16.83
C LEU A 422 30.20 20.16 17.68
N LEU A 423 29.97 18.85 17.62
CA LEU A 423 28.91 18.16 18.37
C LEU A 423 29.29 17.96 19.85
N SER A 424 30.58 17.87 20.16
CA SER A 424 31.08 17.72 21.52
C SER A 424 31.44 19.05 22.19
N SER A 425 31.46 20.17 21.45
CA SER A 425 31.77 21.48 21.95
C SER A 425 30.69 22.05 22.87
N GLU A 426 31.08 22.61 24.01
CA GLU A 426 30.19 23.27 24.94
C GLU A 426 30.18 24.79 24.78
N THR A 427 30.58 25.32 23.62
CA THR A 427 30.57 26.77 23.35
C THR A 427 29.39 27.20 22.52
N LEU A 428 28.86 28.40 22.80
CA LEU A 428 27.74 28.97 22.01
C LEU A 428 28.12 29.18 20.53
N PRO A 429 29.32 29.67 20.16
CA PRO A 429 29.68 29.80 18.74
C PRO A 429 29.65 28.48 17.97
N ASP A 430 30.19 27.39 18.53
CA ASP A 430 30.20 26.09 17.88
C ASP A 430 28.79 25.51 17.79
N PHE A 431 27.98 25.71 18.83
CA PHE A 431 26.56 25.32 18.79
C PHE A 431 25.82 25.99 17.63
N LEU A 432 26.01 27.31 17.44
CA LEU A 432 25.37 28.04 16.32
C LEU A 432 25.98 27.66 14.97
N LYS A 433 27.26 27.35 14.90
CA LYS A 433 27.89 26.83 13.68
C LYS A 433 27.31 25.48 13.29
N THR A 434 27.10 24.59 14.27
CA THR A 434 26.44 23.28 14.07
C THR A 434 25.02 23.44 13.56
N LEU A 435 24.26 24.33 14.17
CA LEU A 435 22.88 24.63 13.76
C LEU A 435 22.79 25.09 12.30
N ASN A 436 23.74 25.92 11.86
CA ASN A 436 23.81 26.47 10.49
C ASN A 436 24.69 25.63 9.54
N HIS A 437 25.06 24.44 9.92
CA HIS A 437 25.94 23.60 9.10
C HIS A 437 25.26 23.21 7.76
N THR A 438 26.04 23.22 6.67
CA THR A 438 25.54 22.90 5.31
C THR A 438 25.14 21.44 5.19
N ASN A 439 25.86 20.53 5.83
CA ASN A 439 25.46 19.13 5.95
C ASN A 439 24.40 19.00 7.07
N VAL A 440 23.18 18.63 6.68
CA VAL A 440 22.05 18.49 7.61
C VAL A 440 22.25 17.40 8.67
N TRP A 441 23.21 16.51 8.46
CA TRP A 441 23.57 15.50 9.43
C TRP A 441 23.93 16.14 10.79
N PHE A 442 24.70 17.24 10.80
CA PHE A 442 25.11 17.94 12.02
C PHE A 442 23.93 18.50 12.85
N PRO A 443 23.04 19.33 12.31
CA PRO A 443 21.91 19.82 13.11
C PRO A 443 20.94 18.70 13.53
N ARG A 444 20.79 17.61 12.74
CA ARG A 444 20.03 16.43 13.15
C ARG A 444 20.66 15.74 14.36
N LYS A 445 21.97 15.55 14.38
CA LYS A 445 22.70 14.95 15.52
C LYS A 445 22.76 15.89 16.73
N GLN A 446 22.93 17.18 16.54
CA GLN A 446 22.85 18.18 17.60
C GLN A 446 21.50 18.10 18.33
N ARG A 447 20.39 17.98 17.60
CA ARG A 447 19.07 17.86 18.20
C ARG A 447 18.93 16.59 19.03
N GLN A 448 19.40 15.45 18.57
CA GLN A 448 19.35 14.18 19.30
C GLN A 448 20.10 14.22 20.64
N GLN A 449 21.01 15.18 20.83
CA GLN A 449 21.80 15.35 22.05
C GLN A 449 21.34 16.53 22.91
N ILE A 450 20.30 17.22 22.54
CA ILE A 450 19.88 18.49 23.18
C ILE A 450 19.68 18.35 24.70
N GLU A 451 19.21 17.21 25.18
CA GLU A 451 18.96 16.95 26.59
C GLU A 451 20.25 16.75 27.41
N LYS A 452 21.35 16.41 26.74
CA LYS A 452 22.64 16.13 27.41
C LYS A 452 23.47 17.38 27.72
N THR A 453 23.11 18.54 27.14
CA THR A 453 23.91 19.77 27.26
C THR A 453 23.09 20.92 27.87
N LYS A 454 23.77 21.89 28.51
CA LYS A 454 23.14 23.12 29.04
C LYS A 454 23.14 24.26 28.02
N ILE A 455 23.82 24.11 26.89
CA ILE A 455 24.05 25.16 25.90
C ILE A 455 22.76 25.63 25.24
N PRO A 456 21.77 24.74 24.89
CA PRO A 456 20.53 25.19 24.28
C PRO A 456 19.82 26.28 25.09
N ARG A 457 19.84 26.20 26.43
CA ARG A 457 19.26 27.24 27.30
C ARG A 457 20.07 28.56 27.26
N LEU A 458 21.38 28.49 27.12
CA LEU A 458 22.23 29.68 26.93
C LEU A 458 22.02 30.29 25.54
N ALA A 459 21.72 29.46 24.54
CA ALA A 459 21.45 29.86 23.17
C ALA A 459 20.05 30.44 22.93
N SER A 460 19.12 30.33 23.89
CA SER A 460 17.71 30.69 23.73
C SER A 460 17.50 32.07 23.09
N LYS A 461 18.17 33.10 23.60
CA LYS A 461 18.07 34.47 23.08
C LYS A 461 18.50 34.57 21.62
N GLU A 462 19.54 33.86 21.22
CA GLU A 462 20.04 33.86 19.86
C GLU A 462 19.16 33.03 18.94
N LEU A 463 18.64 31.92 19.42
CA LEU A 463 17.66 31.11 18.70
C LEU A 463 16.37 31.91 18.39
N HIS A 464 15.87 32.69 19.37
CA HIS A 464 14.74 33.61 19.12
C HIS A 464 15.07 34.66 18.07
N ARG A 465 16.28 35.21 18.12
CA ARG A 465 16.75 36.20 17.14
C ARG A 465 16.78 35.58 15.73
N ILE A 466 17.28 34.35 15.60
CA ILE A 466 17.30 33.61 14.32
C ILE A 466 15.88 33.32 13.84
N ALA A 467 15.02 32.81 14.70
CA ALA A 467 13.64 32.45 14.36
C ALA A 467 12.82 33.62 13.82
N GLN A 468 13.08 34.85 14.34
CA GLN A 468 12.36 36.08 13.97
C GLN A 468 13.09 36.92 12.91
N SER A 469 14.26 36.49 12.43
CA SER A 469 15.05 37.26 11.45
C SER A 469 14.70 36.92 10.00
N ASN A 470 15.30 37.62 9.04
CA ASN A 470 15.23 37.29 7.61
C ASN A 470 16.28 36.26 7.17
N GLN A 471 16.67 35.36 8.07
CA GLN A 471 17.54 34.23 7.75
C GLN A 471 16.80 33.20 6.86
N PRO A 472 17.52 32.29 6.17
CA PRO A 472 16.90 31.25 5.40
C PRO A 472 15.88 30.44 6.22
N THR A 473 14.75 30.11 5.60
CA THR A 473 13.64 29.36 6.23
C THR A 473 14.10 28.12 6.97
N SER A 474 15.01 27.36 6.38
CA SER A 474 15.55 26.13 6.99
C SER A 474 16.28 26.40 8.31
N LEU A 475 17.03 27.49 8.41
CA LEU A 475 17.72 27.87 9.65
C LEU A 475 16.73 28.37 10.72
N ARG A 476 15.72 29.15 10.31
CA ARG A 476 14.64 29.58 11.19
C ARG A 476 13.88 28.39 11.77
N LEU A 477 13.52 27.40 10.93
CA LEU A 477 12.84 26.19 11.36
C LEU A 477 13.69 25.38 12.34
N ARG A 478 15.00 25.19 12.08
CA ARG A 478 15.91 24.51 13.01
C ARG A 478 15.96 25.22 14.38
N ALA A 479 15.98 26.54 14.40
CA ALA A 479 15.93 27.32 15.64
C ALA A 479 14.61 27.14 16.39
N LEU A 480 13.48 27.16 15.68
CA LEU A 480 12.13 26.95 16.25
C LEU A 480 11.96 25.55 16.84
N GLU A 481 12.48 24.52 16.17
CA GLU A 481 12.44 23.14 16.67
C GLU A 481 13.25 22.96 17.96
N LEU A 482 14.43 23.58 18.05
CA LEU A 482 15.20 23.56 19.28
C LEU A 482 14.53 24.35 20.42
N LEU A 483 13.98 25.52 20.11
CA LEU A 483 13.26 26.34 21.09
C LEU A 483 12.04 25.59 21.66
N ARG A 484 11.32 24.84 20.83
CA ARG A 484 10.17 24.03 21.30
C ARG A 484 10.56 23.02 22.38
N ASP A 485 11.78 22.47 22.33
CA ASP A 485 12.26 21.48 23.29
C ASP A 485 12.80 22.10 24.59
N ILE A 486 13.29 23.33 24.54
CA ILE A 486 13.95 23.95 25.68
C ILE A 486 13.09 24.95 26.44
N GLU A 487 12.06 25.53 25.80
CA GLU A 487 11.18 26.53 26.43
C GLU A 487 9.82 26.60 25.70
N LYS A 488 8.85 27.27 26.34
CA LYS A 488 7.55 27.52 25.70
C LYS A 488 7.67 28.67 24.69
N ILE A 489 7.44 28.36 23.42
CA ILE A 489 7.19 29.35 22.36
C ILE A 489 5.70 29.59 22.26
N ASP A 490 5.32 30.82 21.89
CA ASP A 490 3.94 31.11 21.49
C ASP A 490 3.79 30.92 19.97
N PRO A 491 3.26 29.79 19.48
CA PRO A 491 3.10 29.57 18.05
C PRO A 491 2.04 30.48 17.43
N TYR A 492 1.11 31.05 18.21
CA TYR A 492 0.11 31.99 17.70
C TYR A 492 0.73 33.22 17.08
N ALA A 493 1.84 33.73 17.65
CA ALA A 493 2.58 34.85 17.11
C ALA A 493 3.17 34.61 15.72
N LEU A 494 3.40 33.33 15.37
CA LEU A 494 4.01 32.93 14.09
C LEU A 494 2.98 32.60 12.99
N LEU A 495 1.69 32.57 13.33
CA LEU A 495 0.62 32.34 12.34
C LEU A 495 0.47 33.49 11.32
N GLY A 496 1.09 34.62 11.53
CA GLY A 496 1.14 35.76 10.61
C GLY A 496 2.48 35.97 9.91
N ASP A 497 3.39 35.01 10.03
CA ASP A 497 4.72 35.15 9.40
C ASP A 497 4.61 35.21 7.87
N SER A 498 5.51 35.93 7.21
CA SER A 498 5.53 36.02 5.77
C SER A 498 5.86 34.71 5.07
N ASP A 499 6.63 33.85 5.73
CA ASP A 499 7.05 32.55 5.22
C ASP A 499 5.97 31.46 5.48
N GLU A 500 5.56 30.77 4.41
CA GLU A 500 4.52 29.73 4.49
C GLU A 500 4.93 28.56 5.40
N PHE A 501 6.20 28.14 5.40
CA PHE A 501 6.66 27.01 6.22
C PHE A 501 6.76 27.35 7.70
N ILE A 502 7.02 28.60 8.04
CA ILE A 502 6.94 29.08 9.44
C ILE A 502 5.48 29.04 9.93
N ARG A 503 4.51 29.44 9.08
CA ARG A 503 3.10 29.31 9.43
C ARG A 503 2.65 27.85 9.57
N ILE A 504 3.13 26.97 8.68
CA ILE A 504 2.89 25.51 8.76
C ILE A 504 3.48 24.94 10.05
N TRP A 505 4.71 25.32 10.39
CA TRP A 505 5.33 24.92 11.65
C TRP A 505 4.49 25.36 12.86
N ALA A 506 4.03 26.59 12.87
CA ALA A 506 3.19 27.12 13.95
C ALA A 506 1.87 26.36 14.08
N LEU A 507 1.22 26.01 12.97
CA LEU A 507 0.01 25.18 12.94
C LEU A 507 0.27 23.78 13.53
N ARG A 508 1.35 23.11 13.11
CA ARG A 508 1.75 21.80 13.65
C ARG A 508 2.06 21.90 15.15
N ALA A 509 2.81 22.91 15.59
CA ALA A 509 3.12 23.13 17.00
C ALA A 509 1.88 23.32 17.87
N LEU A 510 0.83 23.96 17.34
CA LEU A 510 -0.47 24.16 18.01
C LEU A 510 -1.33 22.89 18.07
N THR A 511 -1.12 21.93 17.20
CA THR A 511 -2.08 20.83 17.00
C THR A 511 -1.49 19.42 17.13
N ASP A 512 -0.18 19.24 17.11
CA ASP A 512 0.49 17.93 17.21
C ASP A 512 0.29 17.20 18.56
N HIS A 513 -0.22 17.90 19.57
CA HIS A 513 -0.59 17.29 20.84
C HIS A 513 -2.03 16.73 20.85
N LEU A 514 -2.83 17.08 19.84
CA LEU A 514 -4.18 16.57 19.65
C LEU A 514 -4.09 15.24 18.88
N PRO A 515 -4.81 14.20 19.32
CA PRO A 515 -4.75 12.90 18.65
C PRO A 515 -5.30 12.98 17.23
N LEU A 516 -4.61 12.32 16.30
CA LEU A 516 -5.03 12.18 14.91
C LEU A 516 -6.02 11.03 14.78
N ASP A 517 -7.05 11.17 13.95
CA ASP A 517 -7.95 10.07 13.60
C ASP A 517 -7.17 8.87 13.05
N HIS A 518 -7.69 7.68 13.26
CA HIS A 518 -7.12 6.47 12.68
C HIS A 518 -7.93 6.02 11.45
N VAL A 519 -7.47 4.96 10.80
CA VAL A 519 -8.05 4.47 9.53
C VAL A 519 -9.57 4.20 9.59
N TYR A 520 -10.11 3.80 10.74
CA TYR A 520 -11.54 3.49 10.91
C TYR A 520 -12.37 4.66 11.45
N GLY A 521 -11.77 5.77 11.85
CA GLY A 521 -12.45 6.94 12.39
C GLY A 521 -11.74 7.62 13.55
N LEU A 522 -12.47 8.02 14.58
CA LEU A 522 -11.92 8.79 15.71
C LEU A 522 -10.87 8.01 16.50
N HIS A 523 -9.80 8.70 16.89
CA HIS A 523 -8.81 8.15 17.82
C HIS A 523 -9.45 7.80 19.16
N PRO A 524 -9.06 6.68 19.85
CA PRO A 524 -9.62 6.30 21.16
C PRO A 524 -9.53 7.39 22.23
N GLN A 525 -8.52 8.25 22.16
CA GLN A 525 -8.31 9.38 23.07
C GLN A 525 -8.78 10.72 22.47
N HIS A 526 -9.72 10.68 21.53
CA HIS A 526 -10.23 11.90 20.89
C HIS A 526 -10.73 12.92 21.90
N ASN A 527 -10.29 14.17 21.75
CA ASN A 527 -10.73 15.27 22.63
C ASN A 527 -12.01 15.92 22.07
N SER A 528 -13.07 15.94 22.87
CA SER A 528 -14.33 16.59 22.52
C SER A 528 -14.41 18.07 22.90
N ILE A 529 -13.37 18.63 23.55
CA ILE A 529 -13.38 20.02 24.05
C ILE A 529 -12.88 20.95 22.96
N SER A 530 -13.75 21.89 22.53
CA SER A 530 -13.41 22.93 21.59
C SER A 530 -12.47 24.00 22.22
N ASN A 531 -11.52 24.49 21.41
CA ASN A 531 -10.70 25.64 21.76
C ASN A 531 -11.07 26.82 20.83
N PRO A 532 -11.94 27.75 21.28
CA PRO A 532 -12.42 28.87 20.43
C PRO A 532 -11.30 29.79 19.91
N ALA A 533 -10.24 30.00 20.69
CA ALA A 533 -9.11 30.80 20.25
C ALA A 533 -8.37 30.16 19.07
N LEU A 534 -8.04 28.86 19.18
CA LEU A 534 -7.46 28.10 18.10
C LEU A 534 -8.38 28.08 16.88
N GLN A 535 -9.66 27.77 17.06
CA GLN A 535 -10.65 27.69 15.97
C GLN A 535 -10.74 29.02 15.18
N ASN A 536 -10.77 30.15 15.86
CA ASN A 536 -10.79 31.47 15.21
C ASN A 536 -9.56 31.72 14.34
N HIS A 537 -8.37 31.31 14.80
CA HIS A 537 -7.14 31.44 14.01
C HIS A 537 -7.16 30.53 12.79
N LEU A 538 -7.59 29.25 12.94
CA LEU A 538 -7.70 28.31 11.83
C LEU A 538 -8.68 28.79 10.77
N LEU A 539 -9.86 29.29 11.16
CA LEU A 539 -10.86 29.85 10.24
C LEU A 539 -10.35 31.07 9.46
N ARG A 540 -9.64 31.97 10.16
CA ARG A 540 -9.02 33.11 9.50
C ARG A 540 -8.02 32.68 8.43
N LEU A 541 -7.10 31.77 8.74
CA LEU A 541 -6.13 31.27 7.77
C LEU A 541 -6.81 30.51 6.64
N ALA A 542 -7.79 29.67 6.90
CA ALA A 542 -8.53 28.94 5.87
C ALA A 542 -9.17 29.86 4.83
N THR A 543 -9.66 31.04 5.27
CA THR A 543 -10.33 31.99 4.39
C THR A 543 -9.36 32.94 3.68
N SER A 544 -8.22 33.29 4.27
CA SER A 544 -7.39 34.39 3.79
C SER A 544 -5.94 34.03 3.44
N ASP A 545 -5.41 32.88 3.86
CA ASP A 545 -4.01 32.53 3.60
C ASP A 545 -3.76 32.34 2.09
N PRO A 546 -2.75 33.00 1.51
CA PRO A 546 -2.44 32.87 0.08
C PRO A 546 -1.82 31.53 -0.29
N SER A 547 -1.20 30.81 0.66
CA SER A 547 -0.48 29.56 0.40
C SER A 547 -1.42 28.35 0.40
N ALA A 548 -1.40 27.59 -0.70
CA ALA A 548 -2.10 26.32 -0.78
C ALA A 548 -1.51 25.26 0.18
N LYS A 549 -0.19 25.31 0.48
CA LYS A 549 0.46 24.42 1.45
C LYS A 549 -0.02 24.68 2.89
N VAL A 550 -0.21 25.95 3.25
CA VAL A 550 -0.83 26.30 4.55
C VAL A 550 -2.25 25.74 4.62
N ARG A 551 -3.03 25.85 3.52
CA ARG A 551 -4.38 25.27 3.45
C ARG A 551 -4.37 23.75 3.51
N LEU A 552 -3.31 23.07 2.97
CA LEU A 552 -3.12 21.64 3.14
C LEU A 552 -2.90 21.27 4.61
N ALA A 553 -2.04 22.00 5.32
CA ALA A 553 -1.84 21.81 6.75
C ALA A 553 -3.15 21.99 7.54
N LEU A 554 -3.96 23.00 7.19
CA LEU A 554 -5.27 23.20 7.81
C LEU A 554 -6.25 22.04 7.50
N ALA A 555 -6.25 21.51 6.29
CA ALA A 555 -7.08 20.35 5.92
C ALA A 555 -6.68 19.10 6.70
N SER A 556 -5.38 18.87 6.89
CA SER A 556 -4.86 17.80 7.75
C SER A 556 -5.30 17.95 9.22
N ILE A 557 -5.31 19.18 9.74
CA ILE A 557 -5.71 19.48 11.13
C ILE A 557 -7.19 19.16 11.39
N ILE A 558 -8.07 19.16 10.39
CA ILE A 558 -9.49 18.79 10.57
C ILE A 558 -9.61 17.48 11.37
N GLN A 559 -8.78 16.48 11.08
CA GLN A 559 -8.82 15.17 11.74
C GLN A 559 -8.32 15.18 13.19
N ARG A 560 -7.75 16.28 13.66
CA ARG A 560 -7.31 16.47 15.06
C ARG A 560 -8.31 17.28 15.88
N LEU A 561 -9.27 17.93 15.22
CA LEU A 561 -10.23 18.81 15.88
C LEU A 561 -11.43 18.03 16.47
N PRO A 562 -12.05 18.55 17.55
CA PRO A 562 -13.35 18.10 17.99
C PRO A 562 -14.37 18.07 16.85
N LEU A 563 -15.29 17.09 16.86
CA LEU A 563 -16.25 16.89 15.76
C LEU A 563 -17.04 18.15 15.41
N GLN A 564 -17.50 18.90 16.44
CA GLN A 564 -18.28 20.11 16.26
C GLN A 564 -17.52 21.26 15.58
N ASP A 565 -16.18 21.25 15.61
CA ASP A 565 -15.34 22.30 15.01
C ASP A 565 -14.99 22.02 13.54
N ARG A 566 -15.07 20.75 13.10
CA ARG A 566 -14.66 20.29 11.76
C ARG A 566 -15.46 20.91 10.62
N PRO A 567 -16.83 20.97 10.69
CA PRO A 567 -17.62 21.51 9.56
C PRO A 567 -17.31 22.94 9.22
N SER A 568 -17.07 23.79 10.21
CA SER A 568 -16.77 25.21 9.98
C SER A 568 -15.40 25.41 9.30
N LEU A 569 -14.37 24.65 9.70
CA LEU A 569 -13.06 24.70 9.06
C LEU A 569 -13.10 24.13 7.63
N ALA A 570 -13.78 23.00 7.46
CA ALA A 570 -13.98 22.38 6.15
C ALA A 570 -14.73 23.31 5.18
N ALA A 571 -15.80 23.97 5.65
CA ALA A 571 -16.57 24.93 4.87
C ALA A 571 -15.73 26.15 4.46
N ALA A 572 -14.89 26.66 5.36
CA ALA A 572 -13.99 27.78 5.08
C ALA A 572 -12.98 27.43 3.98
N LEU A 573 -12.32 26.26 4.08
CA LEU A 573 -11.39 25.75 3.06
C LEU A 573 -12.11 25.51 1.73
N ALA A 574 -13.23 24.81 1.75
CA ALA A 574 -13.97 24.43 0.55
C ALA A 574 -14.70 25.61 -0.14
N SER A 575 -14.70 26.79 0.45
CA SER A 575 -15.15 28.02 -0.20
C SER A 575 -14.15 28.59 -1.22
N ARG A 576 -12.88 28.15 -1.14
CA ARG A 576 -11.77 28.64 -1.99
C ARG A 576 -11.83 27.99 -3.38
N GLN A 577 -12.15 28.78 -4.40
CA GLN A 577 -12.37 28.25 -5.75
C GLN A 577 -11.07 27.80 -6.44
N GLU A 578 -9.95 28.39 -6.11
CA GLU A 578 -8.63 28.06 -6.65
C GLU A 578 -8.21 26.62 -6.36
N ASP A 579 -8.67 26.06 -5.24
CA ASP A 579 -8.31 24.70 -4.79
C ASP A 579 -9.27 23.62 -5.31
N ARG A 580 -10.27 23.95 -6.10
CA ARG A 580 -11.35 23.04 -6.53
C ARG A 580 -10.87 21.77 -7.27
N GLN A 581 -9.71 21.83 -7.91
CA GLN A 581 -9.06 20.74 -8.65
C GLN A 581 -7.72 20.31 -8.05
N ASP A 582 -7.43 20.78 -6.83
CA ASP A 582 -6.20 20.38 -6.15
C ASP A 582 -6.15 18.88 -5.95
N HIS A 583 -4.96 18.30 -6.07
CA HIS A 583 -4.72 16.87 -5.99
C HIS A 583 -5.09 16.27 -4.60
N ASN A 584 -4.88 17.05 -3.53
CA ASN A 584 -4.99 16.58 -2.16
C ASN A 584 -6.22 17.14 -1.42
N LEU A 585 -6.46 18.45 -1.54
CA LEU A 585 -7.36 19.17 -0.65
C LEU A 585 -8.80 18.64 -0.63
N PRO A 586 -9.48 18.37 -1.77
CA PRO A 586 -10.85 17.89 -1.74
C PRO A 586 -10.99 16.54 -1.03
N LYS A 587 -10.03 15.64 -1.23
CA LYS A 587 -9.99 14.31 -0.61
C LYS A 587 -9.69 14.40 0.88
N LEU A 588 -8.66 15.18 1.25
CA LEU A 588 -8.23 15.31 2.64
C LEU A 588 -9.28 15.97 3.53
N VAL A 589 -9.96 17.02 3.02
CA VAL A 589 -11.11 17.63 3.71
C VAL A 589 -12.23 16.62 3.91
N TRP A 590 -12.53 15.81 2.89
CA TRP A 590 -13.52 14.74 3.01
C TRP A 590 -13.14 13.71 4.07
N PHE A 591 -11.88 13.28 4.12
CA PHE A 591 -11.41 12.29 5.11
C PHE A 591 -11.67 12.77 6.54
N GLY A 592 -11.42 14.06 6.82
CA GLY A 592 -11.68 14.67 8.13
C GLY A 592 -13.16 14.78 8.51
N LEU A 593 -14.06 14.70 7.53
CA LEU A 593 -15.51 14.79 7.75
C LEU A 593 -16.17 13.41 7.92
N THR A 594 -15.53 12.31 7.54
CA THR A 594 -16.13 10.98 7.58
C THR A 594 -16.67 10.55 8.96
N PRO A 595 -16.04 10.90 10.11
CA PRO A 595 -16.59 10.54 11.40
C PRO A 595 -17.94 11.20 11.74
N LEU A 596 -18.26 12.34 11.11
CA LEU A 596 -19.56 13.02 11.32
C LEU A 596 -20.75 12.23 10.75
N LEU A 597 -20.51 11.32 9.81
CA LEU A 597 -21.57 10.53 9.18
C LEU A 597 -22.40 9.74 10.18
N LYS A 598 -21.79 9.28 11.25
CA LYS A 598 -22.45 8.48 12.30
C LYS A 598 -23.22 9.34 13.28
N ASP A 599 -22.61 10.43 13.76
CA ASP A 599 -23.08 11.14 14.95
C ASP A 599 -23.76 12.48 14.63
N SER A 600 -23.42 13.12 13.51
CA SER A 600 -23.90 14.46 13.15
C SER A 600 -23.97 14.72 11.64
N PRO A 601 -24.71 13.90 10.86
CA PRO A 601 -24.74 14.02 9.40
C PRO A 601 -25.30 15.37 8.92
N ASP A 602 -26.15 16.03 9.70
CA ASP A 602 -26.75 17.33 9.35
C ASP A 602 -25.70 18.45 9.27
N GLU A 603 -24.58 18.34 10.01
CA GLU A 603 -23.49 19.31 9.99
C GLU A 603 -22.77 19.31 8.62
N LEU A 604 -22.83 18.21 7.87
CA LEU A 604 -22.26 18.14 6.52
C LEU A 604 -22.96 19.07 5.52
N LEU A 605 -24.23 19.42 5.77
CA LEU A 605 -24.96 20.36 4.93
C LEU A 605 -24.38 21.77 4.97
N GLN A 606 -23.77 22.18 6.09
CA GLN A 606 -23.05 23.45 6.18
C GLN A 606 -21.90 23.47 5.14
N VAL A 607 -21.15 22.37 5.06
CA VAL A 607 -20.05 22.23 4.11
C VAL A 607 -20.58 22.20 2.68
N ALA A 608 -21.66 21.45 2.40
CA ALA A 608 -22.26 21.34 1.08
C ALA A 608 -22.80 22.71 0.57
N ARG A 609 -23.33 23.55 1.46
CA ARG A 609 -23.76 24.91 1.12
C ARG A 609 -22.57 25.81 0.78
N ALA A 610 -21.48 25.72 1.52
CA ALA A 610 -20.31 26.60 1.36
C ALA A 610 -19.40 26.16 0.20
N THR A 611 -19.25 24.84 -0.03
CA THR A 611 -18.24 24.31 -0.96
C THR A 611 -18.47 24.73 -2.41
N ARG A 612 -17.36 25.01 -3.10
CA ARG A 612 -17.27 25.25 -4.53
C ARG A 612 -16.54 24.10 -5.26
N TRP A 613 -16.25 23.01 -4.57
CA TRP A 613 -15.47 21.89 -5.08
C TRP A 613 -16.39 20.78 -5.57
N PRO A 614 -16.39 20.44 -6.88
CA PRO A 614 -17.25 19.42 -7.45
C PRO A 614 -17.12 18.04 -6.77
N LYS A 615 -15.86 17.58 -6.58
CA LYS A 615 -15.61 16.28 -5.94
C LYS A 615 -16.19 16.23 -4.52
N LEU A 616 -15.97 17.27 -3.71
CA LEU A 616 -16.49 17.30 -2.35
C LEU A 616 -18.04 17.29 -2.31
N LEU A 617 -18.69 17.98 -3.26
CA LEU A 617 -20.15 17.92 -3.41
C LEU A 617 -20.63 16.49 -3.69
N GLY A 618 -19.95 15.77 -4.60
CA GLY A 618 -20.23 14.38 -4.90
C GLY A 618 -20.10 13.47 -3.66
N TYR A 619 -18.99 13.58 -2.93
CA TYR A 619 -18.76 12.78 -1.71
C TYR A 619 -19.83 13.04 -0.63
N LEU A 620 -20.18 14.31 -0.39
CA LEU A 620 -21.23 14.69 0.56
C LEU A 620 -22.59 14.13 0.14
N ALA A 621 -22.97 14.24 -1.12
CA ALA A 621 -24.23 13.71 -1.63
C ALA A 621 -24.26 12.17 -1.57
N ARG A 622 -23.18 11.51 -1.97
CA ARG A 622 -23.04 10.06 -1.91
C ARG A 622 -23.19 9.51 -0.49
N SER A 623 -22.71 10.23 0.50
CA SER A 623 -22.78 9.81 1.90
C SER A 623 -24.18 9.98 2.54
N MET A 624 -25.05 10.81 1.95
CA MET A 624 -26.35 11.18 2.53
C MET A 624 -27.56 10.44 1.89
N VAL A 625 -27.34 9.33 1.20
CA VAL A 625 -28.43 8.56 0.54
C VAL A 625 -29.44 7.96 1.51
N ALA A 626 -29.10 7.79 2.78
CA ALA A 626 -30.07 7.36 3.79
C ALA A 626 -31.13 8.45 4.09
N SER A 627 -30.81 9.73 3.88
CA SER A 627 -31.71 10.88 4.06
C SER A 627 -31.44 11.91 2.95
N PRO A 628 -31.89 11.68 1.72
CA PRO A 628 -31.52 12.49 0.55
C PRO A 628 -32.25 13.83 0.45
N ASP A 629 -33.32 14.05 1.22
CA ASP A 629 -34.14 15.26 1.17
C ASP A 629 -33.32 16.56 1.21
N PRO A 630 -32.37 16.75 2.16
CA PRO A 630 -31.61 18.00 2.24
C PRO A 630 -30.69 18.22 1.04
N ILE A 631 -30.19 17.15 0.42
CA ILE A 631 -29.36 17.22 -0.79
C ILE A 631 -30.21 17.62 -2.00
N ILE A 632 -31.40 17.08 -2.11
CA ILE A 632 -32.34 17.47 -3.17
C ILE A 632 -32.79 18.92 -3.01
N ASP A 633 -33.10 19.37 -1.80
CA ASP A 633 -33.43 20.77 -1.53
C ASP A 633 -32.25 21.69 -1.89
N LEU A 634 -31.02 21.29 -1.58
CA LEU A 634 -29.84 22.04 -1.94
C LEU A 634 -29.64 22.11 -3.47
N ALA A 635 -29.89 21.03 -4.20
CA ALA A 635 -29.81 20.97 -5.66
C ALA A 635 -30.84 21.91 -6.32
N ILE A 636 -32.06 21.97 -5.79
CA ILE A 636 -33.10 22.91 -6.23
C ILE A 636 -32.68 24.36 -5.99
N GLN A 637 -32.18 24.66 -4.78
CA GLN A 637 -31.78 26.02 -4.39
C GLN A 637 -30.53 26.50 -5.16
N HIS A 638 -29.65 25.58 -5.56
CA HIS A 638 -28.39 25.88 -6.21
C HIS A 638 -28.19 25.05 -7.50
N PRO A 639 -28.88 25.40 -8.61
CA PRO A 639 -28.85 24.62 -9.86
C PRO A 639 -27.43 24.37 -10.43
N LYS A 640 -26.48 25.26 -10.15
CA LYS A 640 -25.07 25.09 -10.55
C LYS A 640 -24.35 23.95 -9.81
N LYS A 641 -24.83 23.56 -8.64
CA LYS A 641 -24.29 22.43 -7.83
C LYS A 641 -25.04 21.14 -8.13
N ALA A 642 -26.23 21.23 -8.71
CA ALA A 642 -27.13 20.09 -8.95
C ALA A 642 -26.48 18.93 -9.71
N PRO A 643 -25.67 19.13 -10.78
CA PRO A 643 -25.04 18.01 -11.48
C PRO A 643 -24.23 17.11 -10.54
N HIS A 644 -23.37 17.70 -9.72
CA HIS A 644 -22.46 16.96 -8.80
C HIS A 644 -23.21 16.34 -7.61
N LEU A 645 -24.27 17.02 -7.13
CA LEU A 645 -25.11 16.48 -6.06
C LEU A 645 -25.93 15.29 -6.53
N LEU A 646 -26.52 15.37 -7.73
CA LEU A 646 -27.30 14.26 -8.30
C LEU A 646 -26.41 13.10 -8.73
N GLU A 647 -25.23 13.37 -9.29
CA GLU A 647 -24.20 12.36 -9.59
C GLU A 647 -23.82 11.59 -8.32
N GLY A 648 -23.46 12.29 -7.23
CA GLY A 648 -23.11 11.67 -5.96
C GLY A 648 -24.26 10.84 -5.36
N LEU A 649 -25.53 11.30 -5.49
CA LEU A 649 -26.68 10.50 -5.09
C LEU A 649 -26.81 9.23 -5.94
N CYS A 650 -26.65 9.32 -7.27
CA CYS A 650 -26.67 8.15 -8.16
C CYS A 650 -25.58 7.13 -7.76
N GLU A 651 -24.36 7.58 -7.49
CA GLU A 651 -23.27 6.73 -7.00
C GLU A 651 -23.61 6.07 -5.66
N GLY A 652 -24.15 6.83 -4.73
CA GLY A 652 -24.52 6.33 -3.39
C GLY A 652 -25.69 5.35 -3.41
N PHE A 653 -26.61 5.49 -4.37
CA PHE A 653 -27.70 4.57 -4.58
C PHE A 653 -27.35 3.37 -5.47
N GLN A 654 -26.15 3.28 -5.98
CA GLN A 654 -25.76 2.15 -6.80
C GLN A 654 -26.04 0.82 -6.10
N GLY A 655 -26.72 -0.11 -6.78
CA GLY A 655 -27.14 -1.41 -6.25
C GLY A 655 -28.40 -1.39 -5.38
N TRP A 656 -29.03 -0.24 -5.15
CA TRP A 656 -30.32 -0.20 -4.50
C TRP A 656 -31.44 -0.56 -5.50
N GLN A 657 -32.35 -1.45 -5.07
CA GLN A 657 -33.49 -1.86 -5.91
C GLN A 657 -34.61 -0.81 -5.91
N LYS A 658 -34.80 -0.18 -4.76
CA LYS A 658 -35.79 0.86 -4.56
C LYS A 658 -35.40 1.76 -3.39
N ALA A 659 -35.70 3.03 -3.52
CA ALA A 659 -35.56 4.00 -2.43
C ALA A 659 -36.85 4.81 -2.27
N PRO A 660 -37.17 5.28 -1.04
CA PRO A 660 -38.29 6.19 -0.85
C PRO A 660 -38.01 7.50 -1.57
N ALA A 661 -39.01 8.00 -2.31
CA ALA A 661 -38.90 9.28 -3.01
C ALA A 661 -38.72 10.42 -1.98
N PRO A 662 -37.76 11.34 -2.18
CA PRO A 662 -37.62 12.54 -1.37
C PRO A 662 -38.91 13.38 -1.44
N LYS A 663 -39.25 14.09 -0.37
CA LYS A 663 -40.50 14.86 -0.27
C LYS A 663 -40.69 15.84 -1.44
N ASN A 664 -39.64 16.53 -1.84
CA ASN A 664 -39.67 17.52 -2.90
C ASN A 664 -39.25 16.96 -4.27
N TRP A 665 -39.20 15.60 -4.44
CA TRP A 665 -38.73 15.00 -5.69
C TRP A 665 -39.53 15.43 -6.91
N LYS A 666 -40.85 15.49 -6.82
CA LYS A 666 -41.69 15.94 -7.94
C LYS A 666 -41.33 17.33 -8.42
N TYR A 667 -41.10 18.24 -7.49
CA TYR A 667 -40.66 19.61 -7.80
C TYR A 667 -39.21 19.63 -8.34
N ALA A 668 -38.34 18.81 -7.80
CA ALA A 668 -36.99 18.64 -8.30
C ALA A 668 -36.94 18.18 -9.77
N VAL A 669 -37.79 17.24 -10.14
CA VAL A 669 -37.96 16.78 -11.54
C VAL A 669 -38.32 17.95 -12.47
N GLU A 670 -39.27 18.78 -12.08
CA GLU A 670 -39.68 19.96 -12.87
C GLU A 670 -38.56 20.97 -13.07
N GLN A 671 -37.75 21.18 -12.05
CA GLN A 671 -36.67 22.20 -12.06
C GLN A 671 -35.34 21.71 -12.68
N LEU A 672 -35.02 20.41 -12.53
CA LEU A 672 -33.67 19.91 -12.82
C LEU A 672 -33.59 19.01 -14.06
N THR A 673 -34.75 18.53 -14.63
CA THR A 673 -34.73 17.61 -15.78
C THR A 673 -34.06 18.22 -17.01
N GLN A 674 -34.27 19.51 -17.27
CA GLN A 674 -33.70 20.15 -18.47
C GLN A 674 -32.17 20.20 -18.41
N SER A 675 -31.58 20.40 -17.22
CA SER A 675 -30.12 20.50 -17.03
C SER A 675 -29.44 19.19 -16.66
N ASN A 676 -30.21 18.19 -16.16
CA ASN A 676 -29.66 16.93 -15.67
C ASN A 676 -30.59 15.74 -16.04
N PRO A 677 -30.93 15.54 -17.33
CA PRO A 677 -31.95 14.59 -17.73
C PRO A 677 -31.69 13.16 -17.32
N ASP A 678 -30.43 12.69 -17.41
CA ASP A 678 -30.04 11.32 -17.11
C ASP A 678 -30.09 11.01 -15.63
N HIS A 679 -29.49 11.87 -14.80
CA HIS A 679 -29.53 11.70 -13.34
C HIS A 679 -30.95 11.74 -12.79
N VAL A 680 -31.77 12.70 -13.25
CA VAL A 680 -33.18 12.81 -12.84
C VAL A 680 -33.98 11.60 -13.26
N ARG A 681 -33.79 11.08 -14.49
CA ARG A 681 -34.43 9.85 -14.98
C ARG A 681 -34.06 8.65 -14.11
N ASN A 682 -32.78 8.42 -13.87
CA ASN A 682 -32.29 7.28 -13.10
C ASN A 682 -32.81 7.30 -11.65
N LEU A 683 -32.70 8.45 -10.98
CA LEU A 683 -33.25 8.63 -9.63
C LEU A 683 -34.76 8.50 -9.59
N SER A 684 -35.47 9.03 -10.59
CA SER A 684 -36.97 8.88 -10.66
C SER A 684 -37.37 7.43 -10.77
N ALA A 685 -36.68 6.63 -11.58
CA ALA A 685 -36.95 5.19 -11.70
C ALA A 685 -36.69 4.47 -10.35
N LEU A 686 -35.60 4.78 -9.66
CA LEU A 686 -35.29 4.23 -8.34
C LEU A 686 -36.38 4.60 -7.30
N PHE A 687 -36.92 5.82 -7.38
CA PHE A 687 -37.98 6.32 -6.52
C PHE A 687 -39.39 5.83 -6.93
N GLY A 688 -39.48 5.01 -7.99
CA GLY A 688 -40.71 4.31 -8.39
C GLY A 688 -41.60 5.06 -9.40
N ASP A 689 -41.04 6.02 -10.16
CA ASP A 689 -41.75 6.65 -11.28
C ASP A 689 -41.82 5.69 -12.49
N GLY A 690 -43.00 5.15 -12.77
CA GLY A 690 -43.22 4.21 -13.89
C GLY A 690 -42.91 4.81 -15.26
N ARG A 691 -43.04 6.13 -15.47
CA ARG A 691 -42.73 6.77 -16.75
C ARG A 691 -41.20 6.84 -16.98
N ALA A 692 -40.45 7.07 -15.94
CA ALA A 692 -39.00 7.02 -16.01
C ALA A 692 -38.52 5.59 -16.36
N MET A 693 -39.14 4.57 -15.77
CA MET A 693 -38.84 3.17 -16.07
C MET A 693 -39.18 2.82 -17.54
N GLU A 694 -40.30 3.26 -18.06
CA GLU A 694 -40.66 3.05 -19.48
C GLU A 694 -39.66 3.74 -20.42
N SER A 695 -39.18 4.92 -20.08
CA SER A 695 -38.09 5.59 -20.83
C SER A 695 -36.79 4.79 -20.83
N ILE A 696 -36.41 4.20 -19.71
CA ILE A 696 -35.21 3.35 -19.61
C ILE A 696 -35.39 2.07 -20.43
N LYS A 697 -36.58 1.44 -20.39
CA LYS A 697 -36.91 0.29 -21.24
C LYS A 697 -36.79 0.63 -22.72
N ALA A 698 -37.30 1.79 -23.13
CA ALA A 698 -37.21 2.24 -24.52
C ALA A 698 -35.75 2.32 -24.99
N ILE A 699 -34.84 2.81 -24.16
CA ILE A 699 -33.40 2.84 -24.48
C ILE A 699 -32.82 1.42 -24.62
N ALA A 700 -33.16 0.50 -23.70
CA ALA A 700 -32.62 -0.87 -23.74
C ALA A 700 -33.03 -1.59 -25.04
N PHE A 701 -34.22 -1.30 -25.58
CA PHE A 701 -34.72 -1.88 -26.82
C PHE A 701 -34.37 -1.10 -28.10
N ASP A 702 -33.93 0.14 -28.01
CA ASP A 702 -33.59 0.94 -29.19
C ASP A 702 -32.35 0.38 -29.90
N SER A 703 -32.54 -0.23 -31.04
CA SER A 703 -31.48 -0.80 -31.87
C SER A 703 -30.47 0.24 -32.41
N LYS A 704 -30.81 1.53 -32.36
CA LYS A 704 -30.00 2.64 -32.86
C LYS A 704 -29.15 3.26 -31.74
N ALA A 705 -29.51 3.05 -30.47
CA ALA A 705 -28.75 3.55 -29.33
C ALA A 705 -27.42 2.80 -29.18
N ASP A 706 -26.45 3.44 -28.55
CA ASP A 706 -25.11 2.86 -28.26
C ASP A 706 -25.26 1.56 -27.44
N PRO A 707 -24.56 0.47 -27.77
CA PRO A 707 -24.66 -0.79 -27.05
C PRO A 707 -24.30 -0.70 -25.57
N LEU A 708 -23.40 0.20 -25.16
CA LEU A 708 -23.07 0.42 -23.76
C LEU A 708 -24.21 1.13 -23.03
N GLU A 709 -24.83 2.12 -23.67
CA GLU A 709 -25.99 2.82 -23.14
C GLU A 709 -27.19 1.86 -22.97
N ARG A 710 -27.43 0.99 -23.95
CA ARG A 710 -28.46 -0.06 -23.89
C ARG A 710 -28.20 -1.06 -22.75
N SER A 711 -26.94 -1.49 -22.58
CA SER A 711 -26.56 -2.41 -21.51
C SER A 711 -26.72 -1.77 -20.15
N ALA A 712 -26.33 -0.49 -19.98
CA ALA A 712 -26.55 0.27 -18.77
C ALA A 712 -28.04 0.47 -18.45
N ALA A 713 -28.85 0.75 -19.45
CA ALA A 713 -30.32 0.83 -19.30
C ALA A 713 -30.90 -0.53 -18.85
N LEU A 714 -30.46 -1.64 -19.45
CA LEU A 714 -30.91 -2.97 -19.04
C LEU A 714 -30.42 -3.29 -17.60
N GLN A 715 -29.23 -2.89 -17.22
CA GLN A 715 -28.75 -3.07 -15.86
C GLN A 715 -29.63 -2.30 -14.85
N SER A 716 -29.99 -1.06 -15.16
CA SER A 716 -30.92 -0.27 -14.33
C SER A 716 -32.31 -0.93 -14.19
N ILE A 717 -32.80 -1.60 -15.26
CA ILE A 717 -34.04 -2.38 -15.20
C ILE A 717 -33.88 -3.60 -14.29
N ILE A 718 -32.73 -4.29 -14.39
CA ILE A 718 -32.42 -5.46 -13.56
C ILE A 718 -32.33 -5.07 -12.07
N ASP A 719 -31.70 -3.96 -11.76
CA ASP A 719 -31.59 -3.45 -10.40
C ASP A 719 -32.95 -3.08 -9.81
N ALA A 720 -33.81 -2.46 -10.60
CA ALA A 720 -35.17 -2.07 -10.20
C ALA A 720 -36.19 -3.24 -10.12
N ARG A 721 -35.91 -4.39 -10.71
CA ARG A 721 -36.72 -5.64 -10.69
C ARG A 721 -38.20 -5.41 -11.00
N PRO A 722 -38.59 -4.80 -12.15
CA PRO A 722 -39.99 -4.70 -12.52
C PRO A 722 -40.61 -6.09 -12.77
N GLN A 723 -41.96 -6.16 -12.75
CA GLN A 723 -42.67 -7.44 -12.88
C GLN A 723 -42.39 -8.16 -14.21
N ASP A 724 -42.12 -7.42 -15.27
CA ASP A 724 -41.85 -7.91 -16.63
C ASP A 724 -40.33 -8.12 -16.89
N LEU A 725 -39.47 -8.02 -15.86
CA LEU A 725 -38.03 -8.16 -16.00
C LEU A 725 -37.62 -9.44 -16.70
N ARG A 726 -38.21 -10.57 -16.35
CA ARG A 726 -37.92 -11.87 -16.98
C ARG A 726 -38.13 -11.81 -18.49
N GLN A 727 -39.28 -11.31 -18.90
CA GLN A 727 -39.63 -11.19 -20.33
C GLN A 727 -38.65 -10.30 -21.08
N ILE A 728 -38.30 -9.15 -20.48
CA ILE A 728 -37.30 -8.21 -21.03
C ILE A 728 -35.96 -8.91 -21.26
N CYS A 729 -35.46 -9.64 -20.27
CA CYS A 729 -34.19 -10.37 -20.38
C CYS A 729 -34.28 -11.49 -21.45
N GLU A 730 -35.38 -12.25 -21.49
CA GLU A 730 -35.57 -13.32 -22.50
C GLU A 730 -35.60 -12.76 -23.92
N GLU A 731 -36.24 -11.63 -24.16
CA GLU A 731 -36.30 -10.95 -25.47
C GLU A 731 -34.91 -10.44 -25.91
N LEU A 732 -34.13 -9.92 -24.99
CA LEU A 732 -32.80 -9.36 -25.26
C LEU A 732 -31.68 -10.40 -25.32
N LEU A 733 -31.95 -11.70 -25.01
CA LEU A 733 -30.94 -12.79 -25.05
C LEU A 733 -30.25 -12.96 -26.42
N SER A 734 -30.92 -12.56 -27.51
CA SER A 734 -30.37 -12.65 -28.86
C SER A 734 -29.79 -11.31 -29.36
N THR A 735 -29.84 -10.27 -28.56
CA THR A 735 -29.39 -8.92 -28.92
C THR A 735 -27.91 -8.78 -28.64
N ARG A 736 -27.11 -8.64 -29.70
CA ARG A 736 -25.64 -8.53 -29.61
C ARG A 736 -25.20 -7.41 -28.66
N TYR A 737 -24.20 -7.67 -27.85
CA TYR A 737 -23.61 -6.81 -26.80
C TYR A 737 -24.50 -6.59 -25.56
N VAL A 738 -25.84 -6.67 -25.68
CA VAL A 738 -26.78 -6.51 -24.55
C VAL A 738 -27.11 -7.86 -23.91
N ASN A 739 -26.97 -8.96 -24.64
CA ASN A 739 -27.28 -10.32 -24.21
C ASN A 739 -26.48 -10.76 -22.97
N LYS A 740 -25.27 -10.28 -22.77
CA LYS A 740 -24.49 -10.54 -21.56
C LYS A 740 -25.24 -10.10 -20.30
N THR A 741 -25.71 -8.88 -20.31
CA THR A 741 -26.49 -8.30 -19.22
C THR A 741 -27.81 -9.03 -19.05
N ALA A 742 -28.49 -9.42 -20.16
CA ALA A 742 -29.74 -10.18 -20.14
C ALA A 742 -29.55 -11.57 -19.51
N ILE A 743 -28.47 -12.31 -19.85
CA ILE A 743 -28.13 -13.60 -19.24
C ILE A 743 -28.01 -13.49 -17.73
N ARG A 744 -27.29 -12.49 -17.24
CA ARG A 744 -27.13 -12.23 -15.80
C ARG A 744 -28.44 -11.87 -15.12
N GLY A 745 -29.28 -11.07 -15.76
CA GLY A 745 -30.57 -10.69 -15.23
C GLY A 745 -31.51 -11.89 -15.03
N LEU A 746 -31.39 -12.93 -15.83
CA LEU A 746 -32.13 -14.17 -15.66
C LEU A 746 -31.71 -14.98 -14.43
N ALA A 747 -30.50 -14.82 -13.91
CA ALA A 747 -30.03 -15.51 -12.71
C ALA A 747 -30.87 -15.19 -11.46
N ILE A 748 -31.57 -14.04 -11.45
CA ILE A 748 -32.39 -13.61 -10.31
C ILE A 748 -33.59 -14.54 -10.08
N PHE A 749 -34.09 -15.19 -11.13
CA PHE A 749 -35.28 -16.01 -11.07
C PHE A 749 -34.97 -17.48 -10.75
N ASP A 750 -35.63 -18.04 -9.76
CA ASP A 750 -35.51 -19.47 -9.43
C ASP A 750 -36.47 -20.30 -10.26
N ASP A 751 -36.16 -20.49 -11.54
CA ASP A 751 -36.98 -21.29 -12.50
C ASP A 751 -36.07 -22.13 -13.40
N ALA A 752 -36.23 -23.46 -13.30
CA ALA A 752 -35.46 -24.44 -14.07
C ALA A 752 -35.61 -24.26 -15.61
N SER A 753 -36.67 -23.64 -16.08
CA SER A 753 -36.89 -23.38 -17.52
C SER A 753 -35.86 -22.42 -18.10
N ILE A 754 -35.28 -21.55 -17.26
CA ILE A 754 -34.22 -20.60 -17.64
C ILE A 754 -32.93 -21.35 -17.99
N ALA A 755 -32.52 -22.31 -17.14
CA ALA A 755 -31.38 -23.16 -17.43
C ALA A 755 -31.54 -23.87 -18.77
N THR A 756 -32.74 -24.43 -19.02
CA THR A 756 -33.06 -25.09 -20.29
C THR A 756 -32.95 -24.13 -21.46
N THR A 757 -33.46 -22.91 -21.31
CA THR A 757 -33.42 -21.85 -22.34
C THR A 757 -31.98 -21.43 -22.66
N LEU A 758 -31.14 -21.20 -21.64
CA LEU A 758 -29.75 -20.83 -21.81
C LEU A 758 -28.94 -21.96 -22.48
N LEU A 759 -29.14 -23.22 -22.05
CA LEU A 759 -28.49 -24.39 -22.63
C LEU A 759 -28.90 -24.62 -24.09
N LYS A 760 -30.19 -24.43 -24.43
CA LYS A 760 -30.67 -24.52 -25.81
C LYS A 760 -30.05 -23.45 -26.73
N LYS A 761 -29.79 -22.26 -26.21
CA LYS A 761 -29.12 -21.16 -26.96
C LYS A 761 -27.61 -21.19 -26.89
N TYR A 762 -27.00 -22.08 -26.09
CA TYR A 762 -25.59 -22.09 -25.77
C TYR A 762 -24.65 -22.07 -26.98
N SER A 763 -24.96 -22.89 -28.01
CA SER A 763 -24.16 -22.96 -29.22
C SER A 763 -24.19 -21.67 -30.06
N SER A 764 -25.22 -20.84 -29.89
CA SER A 764 -25.33 -19.54 -30.55
C SER A 764 -24.58 -18.41 -29.86
N PHE A 765 -24.17 -18.63 -28.61
CA PHE A 765 -23.39 -17.66 -27.84
C PHE A 765 -21.93 -17.64 -28.30
N ARG A 766 -21.31 -16.45 -28.29
CA ARG A 766 -19.89 -16.26 -28.52
C ARG A 766 -19.08 -16.75 -27.32
N PRO A 767 -17.78 -16.99 -27.45
CA PRO A 767 -16.95 -17.49 -26.34
C PRO A 767 -17.05 -16.68 -25.04
N ASP A 768 -17.09 -15.35 -25.15
CA ASP A 768 -17.22 -14.42 -24.03
C ASP A 768 -18.62 -14.38 -23.40
N GLU A 769 -19.65 -14.74 -24.15
CA GLU A 769 -21.04 -14.89 -23.70
C GLU A 769 -21.28 -16.26 -23.07
N ARG A 770 -20.59 -17.31 -23.56
CA ARG A 770 -20.67 -18.68 -23.00
C ARG A 770 -20.13 -18.74 -21.57
N ILE A 771 -19.05 -18.04 -21.29
CA ILE A 771 -18.50 -17.96 -19.93
C ILE A 771 -19.56 -17.40 -18.98
N ILE A 772 -20.25 -16.33 -19.37
CA ILE A 772 -21.30 -15.72 -18.55
C ILE A 772 -22.51 -16.66 -18.38
N ALA A 773 -22.86 -17.41 -19.43
CA ALA A 773 -23.95 -18.39 -19.35
C ALA A 773 -23.60 -19.52 -18.38
N ILE A 774 -22.36 -20.01 -18.37
CA ILE A 774 -21.89 -21.02 -17.40
C ILE A 774 -21.87 -20.44 -15.99
N ASP A 775 -21.31 -19.24 -15.78
CA ASP A 775 -21.30 -18.56 -14.49
C ASP A 775 -22.73 -18.43 -13.91
N THR A 776 -23.68 -18.06 -14.78
CA THR A 776 -25.11 -18.01 -14.44
C THR A 776 -25.67 -19.40 -14.08
N LEU A 777 -25.34 -20.42 -14.84
CA LEU A 777 -25.85 -21.79 -14.62
C LEU A 777 -25.29 -22.41 -13.34
N VAL A 778 -24.05 -22.13 -12.96
CA VAL A 778 -23.47 -22.63 -11.71
C VAL A 778 -23.89 -21.85 -10.47
N SER A 779 -24.68 -20.80 -10.60
CA SER A 779 -25.17 -20.02 -9.44
C SER A 779 -26.27 -20.74 -8.64
N ARG A 780 -26.85 -21.83 -9.17
CA ARG A 780 -27.93 -22.61 -8.53
C ARG A 780 -27.71 -24.12 -8.65
N PRO A 781 -27.99 -24.92 -7.60
CA PRO A 781 -27.75 -26.38 -7.61
C PRO A 781 -28.45 -27.10 -8.76
N ASN A 782 -29.74 -26.84 -8.96
CA ASN A 782 -30.55 -27.49 -10.00
C ASN A 782 -30.09 -27.14 -11.42
N TRP A 783 -29.64 -25.92 -11.64
CA TRP A 783 -29.09 -25.46 -12.91
C TRP A 783 -27.71 -26.06 -13.19
N ALA A 784 -26.88 -26.11 -12.17
CA ALA A 784 -25.55 -26.76 -12.21
C ALA A 784 -25.68 -28.25 -12.52
N MET A 785 -26.64 -28.94 -11.91
CA MET A 785 -26.94 -30.36 -12.23
C MET A 785 -27.34 -30.52 -13.68
N THR A 786 -28.15 -29.61 -14.23
CA THR A 786 -28.59 -29.66 -15.63
C THR A 786 -27.40 -29.40 -16.56
N LEU A 787 -26.54 -28.44 -16.23
CA LEU A 787 -25.29 -28.15 -16.96
C LEU A 787 -24.37 -29.38 -17.01
N LEU A 788 -24.14 -30.03 -15.87
CA LEU A 788 -23.24 -31.20 -15.78
C LEU A 788 -23.76 -32.37 -16.63
N LYS A 789 -25.07 -32.56 -16.72
CA LYS A 789 -25.70 -33.56 -17.65
C LYS A 789 -25.43 -33.22 -19.12
N GLU A 790 -25.40 -31.94 -19.50
CA GLU A 790 -25.07 -31.51 -20.87
C GLU A 790 -23.58 -31.75 -21.17
N VAL A 791 -22.71 -31.64 -20.15
CA VAL A 791 -21.28 -31.98 -20.26
C VAL A 791 -21.10 -33.50 -20.47
N ASP A 792 -21.80 -34.34 -19.71
CA ASP A 792 -21.74 -35.79 -19.86
C ASP A 792 -22.23 -36.23 -21.24
N SER A 793 -23.24 -35.60 -21.76
CA SER A 793 -23.74 -35.85 -23.11
C SER A 793 -22.84 -35.32 -24.22
N LYS A 794 -21.70 -34.63 -23.85
CA LYS A 794 -20.75 -34.01 -24.77
C LYS A 794 -21.33 -32.88 -25.64
N ARG A 795 -22.52 -32.32 -25.27
CA ARG A 795 -23.08 -31.16 -25.93
C ARG A 795 -22.37 -29.87 -25.52
N ILE A 796 -21.85 -29.84 -24.30
CA ILE A 796 -20.94 -28.79 -23.81
C ILE A 796 -19.58 -29.42 -23.55
N PRO A 797 -18.49 -28.83 -24.13
CA PRO A 797 -17.15 -29.31 -23.85
C PRO A 797 -16.80 -29.15 -22.38
N ARG A 798 -16.21 -30.18 -21.77
CA ARG A 798 -15.78 -30.17 -20.37
C ARG A 798 -14.87 -28.96 -20.03
N GLN A 799 -14.03 -28.56 -20.99
CA GLN A 799 -13.07 -27.45 -20.85
C GLN A 799 -13.75 -26.09 -20.66
N GLU A 800 -15.01 -25.95 -21.01
CA GLU A 800 -15.76 -24.72 -20.82
C GLU A 800 -16.18 -24.51 -19.36
N ILE A 801 -16.19 -25.57 -18.52
CA ILE A 801 -16.33 -25.45 -17.06
C ILE A 801 -14.93 -25.25 -16.47
N SER A 802 -14.64 -24.05 -16.01
CA SER A 802 -13.40 -23.77 -15.31
C SER A 802 -13.41 -24.41 -13.90
N ALA A 803 -12.24 -24.59 -13.33
CA ALA A 803 -12.16 -25.09 -11.94
C ALA A 803 -12.72 -24.07 -10.91
N TYR A 804 -12.85 -22.79 -11.26
CA TYR A 804 -13.60 -21.81 -10.48
C TYR A 804 -15.08 -22.19 -10.40
N HIS A 805 -15.71 -22.53 -11.56
CA HIS A 805 -17.09 -23.01 -11.61
C HIS A 805 -17.27 -24.32 -10.85
N ALA A 806 -16.30 -25.23 -10.96
CA ALA A 806 -16.32 -26.51 -10.24
C ALA A 806 -16.33 -26.29 -8.71
N ARG A 807 -15.52 -25.38 -8.18
CA ARG A 807 -15.54 -25.01 -6.76
C ARG A 807 -16.86 -24.40 -6.32
N GLN A 808 -17.46 -23.55 -7.15
CA GLN A 808 -18.77 -22.99 -6.83
C GLN A 808 -19.84 -24.08 -6.76
N ILE A 809 -19.77 -25.08 -7.63
CA ILE A 809 -20.64 -26.24 -7.60
C ILE A 809 -20.41 -27.08 -6.34
N GLU A 810 -19.15 -27.33 -5.97
CA GLU A 810 -18.82 -28.08 -4.75
C GLU A 810 -19.29 -27.38 -3.47
N ALA A 811 -19.24 -26.04 -3.46
CA ALA A 811 -19.68 -25.22 -2.34
C ALA A 811 -21.18 -25.25 -2.04
N PHE A 812 -22.00 -25.90 -2.89
CA PHE A 812 -23.38 -26.20 -2.54
C PHE A 812 -23.51 -27.29 -1.47
N GLU A 813 -22.49 -28.12 -1.27
CA GLU A 813 -22.44 -29.21 -0.27
C GLU A 813 -23.55 -30.26 -0.50
N GLU A 814 -24.01 -30.43 -1.73
CA GLU A 814 -25.00 -31.43 -2.10
C GLU A 814 -24.33 -32.69 -2.66
N ASN A 815 -24.43 -33.82 -1.94
CA ASN A 815 -23.75 -35.09 -2.30
C ASN A 815 -24.03 -35.53 -3.75
N ALA A 816 -25.26 -35.43 -4.21
CA ALA A 816 -25.63 -35.80 -5.59
C ALA A 816 -24.93 -34.93 -6.64
N LEU A 817 -24.84 -33.62 -6.37
CA LEU A 817 -24.21 -32.64 -7.26
C LEU A 817 -22.70 -32.80 -7.26
N THR A 818 -22.08 -32.99 -6.08
CA THR A 818 -20.64 -33.24 -5.95
C THR A 818 -20.24 -34.55 -6.65
N THR A 819 -21.05 -35.61 -6.52
CA THR A 819 -20.82 -36.89 -7.20
C THR A 819 -20.88 -36.69 -8.73
N GLN A 820 -21.89 -35.99 -9.22
CA GLN A 820 -22.04 -35.69 -10.65
C GLN A 820 -20.87 -34.83 -11.16
N LEU A 821 -20.42 -33.84 -10.37
CA LEU A 821 -19.27 -33.02 -10.70
C LEU A 821 -18.00 -33.84 -10.84
N HIS A 822 -17.73 -34.75 -9.89
CA HIS A 822 -16.54 -35.61 -9.94
C HIS A 822 -16.57 -36.59 -11.14
N GLN A 823 -17.74 -37.05 -11.55
CA GLN A 823 -17.91 -37.88 -12.75
C GLN A 823 -17.68 -37.07 -14.04
N SER A 824 -18.31 -35.93 -14.16
CA SER A 824 -18.30 -35.12 -15.39
C SER A 824 -17.04 -34.31 -15.57
N TRP A 825 -16.46 -33.84 -14.48
CA TRP A 825 -15.35 -32.84 -14.49
C TRP A 825 -14.08 -33.38 -13.84
N GLY A 826 -14.12 -34.05 -12.68
CA GLY A 826 -12.98 -34.59 -11.93
C GLY A 826 -12.90 -34.09 -10.50
N GLN A 827 -11.84 -34.46 -9.76
CA GLN A 827 -11.59 -34.07 -8.37
C GLN A 827 -10.88 -32.71 -8.31
N ILE A 828 -11.26 -31.87 -7.34
CA ILE A 828 -10.75 -30.51 -7.19
C ILE A 828 -9.54 -30.44 -6.26
N HIS A 829 -9.40 -31.36 -5.30
CA HIS A 829 -8.35 -31.33 -4.27
C HIS A 829 -7.53 -32.64 -4.24
N PRO A 830 -6.45 -32.76 -5.04
CA PRO A 830 -5.54 -33.88 -4.90
C PRO A 830 -4.76 -33.81 -3.56
N PRO A 831 -4.43 -34.93 -2.90
CA PRO A 831 -3.63 -34.94 -1.68
C PRO A 831 -2.25 -34.27 -1.86
N THR A 832 -1.74 -33.57 -0.84
CA THR A 832 -0.47 -32.82 -0.86
C THR A 832 0.73 -33.63 -1.37
N ARG A 833 0.80 -34.93 -1.07
CA ARG A 833 1.85 -35.85 -1.56
C ARG A 833 1.82 -35.97 -3.08
N GLN A 834 0.64 -36.12 -3.67
CA GLN A 834 0.48 -36.20 -5.13
C GLN A 834 0.87 -34.90 -5.84
N LYS A 835 0.62 -33.74 -5.23
CA LYS A 835 1.04 -32.42 -5.75
C LYS A 835 2.56 -32.35 -5.84
N THR A 836 3.27 -32.71 -4.78
CA THR A 836 4.74 -32.70 -4.74
C THR A 836 5.35 -33.68 -5.75
N GLU A 837 4.77 -34.87 -5.88
CA GLU A 837 5.19 -35.88 -6.86
C GLU A 837 4.99 -35.34 -8.30
N LYS A 838 3.84 -34.69 -8.58
CA LYS A 838 3.53 -34.12 -9.89
C LYS A 838 4.46 -32.95 -10.24
N ILE A 839 4.76 -32.05 -9.29
CA ILE A 839 5.75 -30.97 -9.48
C ILE A 839 7.10 -31.56 -9.89
N SER A 840 7.53 -32.61 -9.17
CA SER A 840 8.82 -33.28 -9.44
C SER A 840 8.86 -34.02 -10.79
N GLU A 841 7.74 -34.60 -11.19
CA GLU A 841 7.58 -35.26 -12.48
C GLU A 841 7.67 -34.28 -13.65
N ILE A 842 6.89 -33.17 -13.61
CA ILE A 842 6.89 -32.16 -14.66
C ILE A 842 8.25 -31.47 -14.73
N ARG A 843 8.89 -31.19 -13.59
CA ARG A 843 10.22 -30.58 -13.54
C ARG A 843 11.28 -31.46 -14.23
N ARG A 844 11.19 -32.79 -14.04
CA ARG A 844 12.10 -33.74 -14.73
C ARG A 844 11.81 -33.86 -16.22
N MET A 845 10.54 -33.78 -16.61
CA MET A 845 10.12 -33.86 -18.03
C MET A 845 10.54 -32.63 -18.82
N LEU A 846 10.48 -31.41 -18.23
CA LEU A 846 10.70 -30.15 -18.95
C LEU A 846 12.16 -29.69 -18.90
N THR A 847 13.02 -30.43 -19.61
CA THR A 847 14.41 -29.99 -19.82
C THR A 847 14.49 -28.73 -20.73
N PRO A 848 15.59 -27.96 -20.70
CA PRO A 848 15.77 -26.82 -21.61
C PRO A 848 15.62 -27.18 -23.10
N GLU A 849 16.08 -28.37 -23.49
CA GLU A 849 16.02 -28.88 -24.87
C GLU A 849 14.58 -29.18 -25.30
N LEU A 850 13.76 -29.75 -24.41
CA LEU A 850 12.34 -30.02 -24.69
C LEU A 850 11.52 -28.71 -24.70
N ARG A 851 11.84 -27.76 -23.85
CA ARG A 851 11.19 -26.43 -23.88
C ARG A 851 11.49 -25.70 -25.18
N ALA A 852 12.69 -25.79 -25.73
CA ALA A 852 13.05 -25.19 -27.02
C ALA A 852 12.23 -25.72 -28.21
N GLN A 853 11.62 -26.92 -28.07
CA GLN A 853 10.76 -27.56 -29.07
C GLN A 853 9.26 -27.24 -28.88
N ALA A 854 8.90 -26.38 -27.93
CA ALA A 854 7.49 -26.07 -27.61
C ALA A 854 6.83 -25.24 -28.72
N ASP A 855 5.57 -25.54 -29.02
CA ASP A 855 4.71 -24.66 -29.82
C ASP A 855 4.11 -23.55 -28.93
N LEU A 856 4.83 -22.41 -28.88
CA LEU A 856 4.42 -21.26 -28.06
C LEU A 856 3.08 -20.67 -28.50
N SER A 857 2.67 -20.81 -29.78
CA SER A 857 1.35 -20.37 -30.25
C SER A 857 0.24 -21.24 -29.67
N ASN A 858 0.45 -22.57 -29.61
CA ASN A 858 -0.47 -23.49 -28.92
C ASN A 858 -0.47 -23.21 -27.40
N GLY A 859 0.68 -22.92 -26.81
CA GLY A 859 0.78 -22.52 -25.41
C GLY A 859 -0.05 -21.28 -25.12
N ARG A 860 -0.06 -20.28 -26.01
CA ARG A 860 -0.90 -19.09 -25.90
C ARG A 860 -2.39 -19.42 -26.00
N LEU A 861 -2.78 -20.35 -26.87
CA LEU A 861 -4.18 -20.81 -26.94
C LEU A 861 -4.63 -21.45 -25.62
N LEU A 862 -3.79 -22.33 -25.06
CA LEU A 862 -4.05 -22.99 -23.78
C LEU A 862 -4.13 -21.98 -22.63
N PHE A 863 -3.25 -20.98 -22.60
CA PHE A 863 -3.34 -19.87 -21.65
C PHE A 863 -4.67 -19.14 -21.77
N ASN A 864 -5.11 -18.80 -23.00
CA ASN A 864 -6.37 -18.13 -23.21
C ASN A 864 -7.59 -18.95 -22.74
N GLN A 865 -7.50 -20.27 -22.79
CA GLN A 865 -8.57 -21.19 -22.38
C GLN A 865 -8.59 -21.41 -20.85
N LEU A 866 -7.43 -21.52 -20.21
CA LEU A 866 -7.32 -21.97 -18.83
C LEU A 866 -7.02 -20.87 -17.82
N CYS A 867 -6.33 -19.81 -18.23
CA CYS A 867 -5.74 -18.83 -17.33
C CYS A 867 -6.26 -17.41 -17.56
N ALA A 868 -6.52 -17.04 -18.83
CA ALA A 868 -6.81 -15.66 -19.20
C ALA A 868 -8.15 -15.12 -18.67
N SER A 869 -9.05 -15.96 -18.22
CA SER A 869 -10.29 -15.52 -17.57
C SER A 869 -10.01 -14.80 -16.23
N CYS A 870 -8.96 -15.21 -15.51
CA CYS A 870 -8.58 -14.65 -14.22
C CYS A 870 -7.32 -13.78 -14.32
N HIS A 871 -6.35 -14.19 -15.13
CA HIS A 871 -5.02 -13.59 -15.17
C HIS A 871 -4.81 -12.77 -16.44
N ARG A 872 -4.17 -11.63 -16.26
CA ARG A 872 -3.62 -10.84 -17.36
C ARG A 872 -2.20 -11.35 -17.70
N LEU A 873 -1.90 -11.50 -18.99
CA LEU A 873 -0.55 -11.76 -19.50
C LEU A 873 -0.30 -10.92 -20.75
N TYR A 874 0.78 -10.14 -20.78
CA TYR A 874 1.10 -9.20 -21.87
C TYR A 874 -0.03 -8.23 -22.21
N GLY A 875 -0.71 -7.71 -21.17
CA GLY A 875 -1.81 -6.76 -21.31
C GLY A 875 -3.14 -7.38 -21.78
N GLN A 876 -3.24 -8.71 -21.91
CA GLN A 876 -4.46 -9.43 -22.32
C GLN A 876 -4.92 -10.39 -21.24
N GLY A 877 -6.23 -10.40 -20.94
CA GLY A 877 -6.84 -11.26 -19.93
C GLY A 877 -7.55 -10.52 -18.81
N GLY A 878 -8.06 -11.27 -17.82
CA GLY A 878 -8.83 -10.79 -16.68
C GLY A 878 -7.99 -10.22 -15.55
N GLU A 879 -8.66 -9.62 -14.56
CA GLU A 879 -8.03 -8.96 -13.39
C GLU A 879 -8.48 -9.57 -12.06
N LEU A 880 -9.08 -10.75 -12.08
CA LEU A 880 -9.53 -11.46 -10.89
C LEU A 880 -8.35 -12.04 -10.11
N GLY A 881 -7.33 -12.50 -10.82
CA GLY A 881 -6.05 -12.96 -10.30
C GLY A 881 -4.93 -11.97 -10.62
N PRO A 882 -3.72 -12.17 -10.05
CA PRO A 882 -2.58 -11.32 -10.34
C PRO A 882 -2.21 -11.33 -11.83
N ASP A 883 -1.71 -10.18 -12.31
CA ASP A 883 -1.12 -10.12 -13.64
C ASP A 883 0.17 -10.95 -13.67
N LEU A 884 0.22 -11.92 -14.57
CA LEU A 884 1.33 -12.86 -14.67
C LEU A 884 2.52 -12.32 -15.48
N THR A 885 2.38 -11.17 -16.13
CA THR A 885 3.38 -10.68 -17.08
C THR A 885 4.77 -10.52 -16.46
N GLY A 886 4.85 -10.28 -15.16
CA GLY A 886 6.13 -10.12 -14.47
C GLY A 886 6.24 -10.89 -13.16
N SER A 887 5.36 -11.86 -12.93
CA SER A 887 5.57 -12.83 -11.85
C SER A 887 6.86 -13.64 -12.12
N GLY A 888 7.39 -14.34 -11.12
CA GLY A 888 8.58 -15.22 -11.25
C GLY A 888 8.44 -16.35 -12.27
N ARG A 889 7.70 -16.14 -13.34
CA ARG A 889 7.32 -17.12 -14.36
C ARG A 889 8.48 -17.62 -15.25
N THR A 890 9.65 -17.01 -15.16
CA THR A 890 10.88 -17.54 -15.77
C THR A 890 11.45 -18.72 -14.96
N ASP A 891 11.08 -18.86 -13.69
CA ASP A 891 11.39 -20.00 -12.85
C ASP A 891 10.30 -21.08 -12.99
N LEU A 892 10.68 -22.24 -13.50
CA LEU A 892 9.78 -23.38 -13.65
C LEU A 892 9.25 -23.89 -12.32
N GLY A 893 10.07 -23.84 -11.25
CA GLY A 893 9.65 -24.28 -9.91
C GLY A 893 8.56 -23.38 -9.36
N TYR A 894 8.74 -22.07 -9.46
CA TYR A 894 7.74 -21.08 -9.07
C TYR A 894 6.41 -21.27 -9.82
N LEU A 895 6.46 -21.44 -11.15
CA LEU A 895 5.25 -21.70 -11.95
C LEU A 895 4.53 -22.97 -11.49
N LEU A 896 5.27 -24.05 -11.31
CA LEU A 896 4.68 -25.34 -10.93
C LEU A 896 4.06 -25.29 -9.54
N GLU A 897 4.70 -24.67 -8.56
CA GLU A 897 4.14 -24.52 -7.21
C GLU A 897 2.83 -23.71 -7.24
N ASN A 898 2.83 -22.57 -7.93
CA ASN A 898 1.63 -21.71 -7.98
C ASN A 898 0.49 -22.29 -8.84
N ILE A 899 0.78 -23.12 -9.84
CA ILE A 899 -0.25 -23.72 -10.69
C ILE A 899 -0.78 -25.03 -10.08
N ILE A 900 0.08 -25.85 -9.46
CA ILE A 900 -0.29 -27.16 -8.93
C ILE A 900 -0.82 -27.05 -7.49
N ASP A 901 -0.24 -26.14 -6.68
CA ASP A 901 -0.68 -25.91 -5.30
C ASP A 901 -0.96 -24.42 -5.01
N PRO A 902 -1.92 -23.82 -5.71
CA PRO A 902 -2.25 -22.40 -5.55
C PRO A 902 -2.79 -22.05 -4.16
N GLY A 903 -3.17 -23.05 -3.37
CA GLY A 903 -3.64 -22.91 -1.99
C GLY A 903 -2.51 -22.80 -0.96
N ALA A 904 -1.28 -23.20 -1.31
CA ALA A 904 -0.16 -23.20 -0.36
C ALA A 904 0.19 -21.80 0.17
N ASN A 905 -0.04 -20.74 -0.61
CA ASN A 905 0.28 -19.35 -0.27
C ASN A 905 -0.70 -18.38 -0.90
N VAL A 906 -1.87 -18.17 -0.28
CA VAL A 906 -2.89 -17.24 -0.78
C VAL A 906 -2.90 -15.97 0.04
N SER A 907 -2.58 -14.84 -0.58
CA SER A 907 -2.83 -13.53 0.04
C SER A 907 -4.31 -13.39 0.38
N VAL A 908 -4.63 -12.80 1.53
CA VAL A 908 -6.00 -12.61 2.02
C VAL A 908 -6.93 -11.97 0.96
N GLN A 909 -6.38 -11.11 0.13
CA GLN A 909 -7.10 -10.43 -0.97
C GLN A 909 -7.53 -11.33 -2.13
N TYR A 910 -6.91 -12.50 -2.28
CA TYR A 910 -7.26 -13.50 -3.30
C TYR A 910 -7.95 -14.73 -2.71
N GLN A 911 -8.28 -14.68 -1.42
CA GLN A 911 -9.10 -15.73 -0.80
C GLN A 911 -10.54 -15.62 -1.29
N LEU A 912 -11.08 -16.74 -1.69
CA LEU A 912 -12.43 -16.84 -2.21
C LEU A 912 -13.45 -16.53 -1.09
N GLN A 913 -14.41 -15.66 -1.40
CA GLN A 913 -15.59 -15.44 -0.58
C GLN A 913 -16.78 -16.16 -1.21
N LEU A 914 -17.54 -16.85 -0.38
CA LEU A 914 -18.78 -17.53 -0.78
C LEU A 914 -19.95 -16.77 -0.15
N LEU A 915 -20.87 -16.29 -0.97
CA LEU A 915 -22.08 -15.56 -0.56
C LEU A 915 -23.31 -16.38 -0.87
N LYS A 916 -24.09 -16.74 0.17
CA LYS A 916 -25.42 -17.34 -0.01
C LYS A 916 -26.48 -16.22 0.04
N LEU A 917 -27.27 -16.09 -1.00
CA LEU A 917 -28.26 -15.03 -1.14
C LEU A 917 -29.68 -15.52 -0.79
N ALA A 918 -30.53 -14.57 -0.38
CA ALA A 918 -31.93 -14.83 -0.03
C ALA A 918 -32.78 -15.34 -1.21
N ASP A 919 -32.35 -15.06 -2.46
CA ASP A 919 -33.01 -15.55 -3.68
C ASP A 919 -32.52 -16.96 -4.10
N GLY A 920 -31.74 -17.62 -3.24
CA GLY A 920 -31.23 -18.98 -3.43
C GLY A 920 -29.98 -19.11 -4.28
N ARG A 921 -29.44 -18.01 -4.81
CA ARG A 921 -28.14 -18.02 -5.50
C ARG A 921 -26.98 -18.21 -4.51
N THR A 922 -25.98 -18.88 -4.96
CA THR A 922 -24.67 -18.89 -4.32
C THR A 922 -23.67 -18.25 -5.29
N LEU A 923 -23.01 -17.19 -4.83
CA LEU A 923 -22.01 -16.46 -5.60
C LEU A 923 -20.64 -16.63 -4.94
N THR A 924 -19.62 -16.72 -5.77
CA THR A 924 -18.23 -16.75 -5.33
C THR A 924 -17.47 -15.61 -5.97
N GLY A 925 -16.51 -15.06 -5.26
CA GLY A 925 -15.71 -13.96 -5.76
C GLY A 925 -14.85 -13.32 -4.68
N VAL A 926 -14.36 -12.14 -4.97
CA VAL A 926 -13.60 -11.29 -4.04
C VAL A 926 -14.44 -10.06 -3.72
N ILE A 927 -14.50 -9.68 -2.46
CA ILE A 927 -15.16 -8.42 -2.06
C ILE A 927 -14.27 -7.27 -2.52
N ALA A 928 -14.70 -6.54 -3.56
CA ALA A 928 -13.99 -5.40 -4.11
C ALA A 928 -14.21 -4.12 -3.28
N SER A 929 -15.43 -3.89 -2.81
CA SER A 929 -15.78 -2.78 -1.92
C SER A 929 -17.08 -3.06 -1.16
N GLN A 930 -17.37 -2.28 -0.14
CA GLN A 930 -18.64 -2.37 0.57
C GLN A 930 -19.04 -1.02 1.17
N SER A 931 -20.34 -0.83 1.34
CA SER A 931 -20.96 0.28 2.07
C SER A 931 -21.77 -0.25 3.26
N ASP A 932 -22.45 0.62 4.01
CA ASP A 932 -23.35 0.16 5.08
C ASP A 932 -24.47 -0.74 4.56
N ARG A 933 -24.94 -0.50 3.34
CA ARG A 933 -26.07 -1.20 2.75
C ARG A 933 -25.71 -2.17 1.64
N THR A 934 -24.65 -1.93 0.90
CA THR A 934 -24.27 -2.73 -0.27
C THR A 934 -22.89 -3.34 -0.13
N LEU A 935 -22.65 -4.41 -0.89
CA LEU A 935 -21.38 -5.10 -1.03
C LEU A 935 -21.09 -5.34 -2.52
N ASN A 936 -19.93 -4.95 -3.01
CA ASN A 936 -19.46 -5.23 -4.35
C ASN A 936 -18.65 -6.52 -4.36
N LEU A 937 -19.16 -7.53 -5.05
CA LEU A 937 -18.47 -8.80 -5.27
C LEU A 937 -17.93 -8.83 -6.70
N ARG A 938 -16.64 -9.00 -6.84
CA ARG A 938 -15.98 -9.23 -8.13
C ARG A 938 -15.88 -10.73 -8.36
N SER A 939 -16.62 -11.23 -9.34
CA SER A 939 -16.61 -12.61 -9.79
C SER A 939 -15.71 -12.80 -11.02
N LEU A 940 -15.72 -14.00 -11.60
CA LEU A 940 -14.98 -14.31 -12.83
C LEU A 940 -15.39 -13.43 -14.02
N THR A 941 -16.66 -13.08 -14.10
CA THR A 941 -17.26 -12.43 -15.29
C THR A 941 -17.74 -11.02 -15.05
N GLU A 942 -17.87 -10.60 -13.78
CA GLU A 942 -18.45 -9.29 -13.45
C GLU A 942 -18.07 -8.81 -12.04
N GLU A 943 -18.35 -7.53 -11.82
CA GLU A 943 -18.47 -6.94 -10.50
C GLU A 943 -19.96 -6.66 -10.24
N VAL A 944 -20.50 -7.29 -9.19
CA VAL A 944 -21.94 -7.22 -8.86
C VAL A 944 -22.11 -6.49 -7.53
N THR A 945 -23.00 -5.48 -7.52
CA THR A 945 -23.37 -4.81 -6.27
C THR A 945 -24.61 -5.49 -5.68
N LEU A 946 -24.48 -5.95 -4.44
CA LEU A 946 -25.52 -6.68 -3.70
C LEU A 946 -25.96 -5.86 -2.49
N GLU A 947 -27.25 -5.78 -2.23
CA GLU A 947 -27.75 -5.28 -0.94
C GLU A 947 -27.38 -6.27 0.16
N LYS A 948 -26.77 -5.80 1.24
CA LYS A 948 -26.37 -6.67 2.38
C LYS A 948 -27.55 -7.42 2.99
N THR A 949 -28.75 -6.85 2.94
CA THR A 949 -30.00 -7.51 3.39
C THR A 949 -30.38 -8.72 2.53
N SER A 950 -29.88 -8.83 1.32
CA SER A 950 -30.08 -9.98 0.45
C SER A 950 -29.08 -11.10 0.69
N ILE A 951 -28.06 -10.89 1.52
CA ILE A 951 -26.99 -11.84 1.81
C ILE A 951 -27.31 -12.58 3.11
N LEU A 952 -27.54 -13.88 3.02
CA LEU A 952 -27.83 -14.73 4.18
C LEU A 952 -26.56 -15.16 4.91
N LYS A 953 -25.47 -15.42 4.18
CA LYS A 953 -24.18 -15.89 4.73
C LYS A 953 -23.04 -15.42 3.85
N ILE A 954 -21.97 -14.98 4.48
CA ILE A 954 -20.65 -14.76 3.85
C ILE A 954 -19.69 -15.73 4.52
N GLU A 955 -18.97 -16.52 3.73
CA GLU A 955 -18.00 -17.46 4.21
C GLU A 955 -16.67 -17.25 3.49
N ARG A 956 -15.61 -17.02 4.24
CA ARG A 956 -14.26 -16.94 3.68
C ARG A 956 -13.67 -18.33 3.60
N LEU A 957 -13.34 -18.74 2.40
CA LEU A 957 -12.69 -20.01 2.16
C LEU A 957 -11.16 -19.83 2.27
N PRO A 958 -10.45 -20.69 2.98
CA PRO A 958 -8.98 -20.61 3.12
C PRO A 958 -8.24 -21.01 1.83
N THR A 959 -8.95 -21.13 0.73
CA THR A 959 -8.44 -21.56 -0.57
C THR A 959 -8.21 -20.38 -1.49
N SER A 960 -7.24 -20.52 -2.41
CA SER A 960 -7.02 -19.58 -3.48
C SER A 960 -8.22 -19.51 -4.41
N ILE A 961 -8.49 -18.31 -4.96
CA ILE A 961 -9.41 -18.18 -6.11
C ILE A 961 -8.89 -18.96 -7.32
N MET A 962 -7.57 -19.16 -7.43
CA MET A 962 -6.95 -19.98 -8.46
C MET A 962 -7.23 -21.46 -8.20
N PRO A 963 -7.76 -22.18 -9.18
CA PRO A 963 -8.11 -23.58 -9.02
C PRO A 963 -6.88 -24.49 -9.01
N GLU A 964 -6.98 -25.58 -8.26
CA GLU A 964 -6.07 -26.72 -8.36
C GLU A 964 -6.40 -27.58 -9.59
N ALA A 965 -5.55 -28.54 -9.93
CA ALA A 965 -5.80 -29.50 -11.02
C ALA A 965 -5.92 -28.92 -12.44
N LEU A 966 -5.53 -27.69 -12.69
CA LEU A 966 -5.59 -27.04 -14.01
C LEU A 966 -4.83 -27.79 -15.11
N MET A 967 -3.77 -28.52 -14.74
CA MET A 967 -2.94 -29.28 -15.70
C MET A 967 -3.28 -30.76 -15.79
N ASP A 968 -4.25 -31.28 -15.01
CA ASP A 968 -4.53 -32.73 -14.94
C ASP A 968 -5.10 -33.33 -16.23
N ASN A 969 -5.72 -32.48 -17.03
CA ASN A 969 -6.35 -32.88 -18.30
C ASN A 969 -5.52 -32.55 -19.54
N LEU A 970 -4.28 -32.07 -19.34
CA LEU A 970 -3.38 -31.71 -20.42
C LEU A 970 -2.44 -32.87 -20.72
N SER A 971 -2.16 -33.10 -21.99
CA SER A 971 -1.08 -33.99 -22.41
C SER A 971 0.30 -33.37 -22.07
N GLU A 972 1.33 -34.19 -21.99
CA GLU A 972 2.72 -33.72 -21.77
C GLU A 972 3.13 -32.63 -22.78
N ALA A 973 2.75 -32.78 -24.06
CA ALA A 973 3.02 -31.78 -25.08
C ALA A 973 2.29 -30.44 -24.79
N GLN A 974 1.03 -30.52 -24.33
CA GLN A 974 0.25 -29.32 -23.96
C GLN A 974 0.81 -28.65 -22.69
N ILE A 975 1.23 -29.41 -21.68
CA ILE A 975 1.92 -28.90 -20.47
C ILE A 975 3.21 -28.19 -20.87
N ARG A 976 4.03 -28.84 -21.74
CA ARG A 976 5.26 -28.25 -22.27
C ARG A 976 4.97 -26.92 -22.97
N ASP A 977 4.02 -26.89 -23.89
CA ASP A 977 3.69 -25.72 -24.70
C ASP A 977 3.14 -24.58 -23.82
N LEU A 978 2.25 -24.88 -22.88
CA LEU A 978 1.68 -23.91 -21.93
C LEU A 978 2.77 -23.31 -21.04
N LEU A 979 3.56 -24.15 -20.36
CA LEU A 979 4.60 -23.66 -19.45
C LEU A 979 5.70 -22.92 -20.21
N SER A 980 6.10 -23.36 -21.39
CA SER A 980 7.07 -22.66 -22.22
C SER A 980 6.53 -21.31 -22.71
N TYR A 981 5.24 -21.20 -23.04
CA TYR A 981 4.60 -19.93 -23.34
C TYR A 981 4.54 -19.02 -22.10
N LEU A 982 4.14 -19.52 -20.94
CA LEU A 982 4.17 -18.76 -19.69
C LEU A 982 5.58 -18.24 -19.38
N MET A 983 6.61 -18.99 -19.65
CA MET A 983 8.01 -18.61 -19.48
C MET A 983 8.56 -17.73 -20.62
N SER A 984 7.82 -17.54 -21.72
CA SER A 984 8.25 -16.71 -22.84
C SER A 984 8.52 -15.26 -22.41
N PRO A 985 9.57 -14.62 -22.91
CA PRO A 985 9.87 -13.23 -22.55
C PRO A 985 8.93 -12.19 -23.18
N GLN A 986 8.19 -12.56 -24.22
CA GLN A 986 7.31 -11.63 -24.96
C GLN A 986 6.06 -12.34 -25.49
N GLN A 987 5.07 -11.54 -25.88
CA GLN A 987 3.86 -12.05 -26.51
C GLN A 987 4.18 -12.78 -27.81
N VAL A 988 3.55 -13.94 -28.01
CA VAL A 988 3.70 -14.79 -29.18
C VAL A 988 2.47 -14.62 -30.10
N PRO A 989 2.63 -14.45 -31.41
CA PRO A 989 1.49 -14.38 -32.32
C PRO A 989 0.72 -15.71 -32.33
N LEU A 990 -0.60 -15.63 -32.44
CA LEU A 990 -1.44 -16.82 -32.69
C LEU A 990 -1.25 -17.25 -34.14
N LYS A 991 -1.02 -18.53 -34.39
CA LYS A 991 -1.08 -19.09 -35.74
C LYS A 991 -2.52 -18.92 -36.26
N LYS A 992 -2.65 -18.45 -37.50
CA LYS A 992 -3.94 -18.31 -38.17
C LYS A 992 -4.59 -19.67 -38.47
#